data_580ba73041ef7592ac804d92a4a1d2d8
#
_entry.id   580ba73041ef7592ac804d92a4a1d2d8
#
_cell.length_a   1.000
_cell.length_b   1.000
_cell.length_c   1.000
_cell.angle_alpha   90.00
_cell.angle_beta   90.00
_cell.angle_gamma   90.00
#
_symmetry.space_group_name_H-M   'P 1'
#
loop_
_entity.id
_entity.type
_entity.pdbx_description
1 polymer ?
#
loop_
_entity_poly.entity_id
_entity_poly.type
_entity_poly.pdbx_seq_one_letter_code
_entity_poly.pdbx_strand_id
1 'polypeptide(L)'
;MPISGIDLSTIDHTVRPQDDLYQHVNGAWLKATEIPDDRPLEGTFTALRDGSEIAVRDIIEEAAAKGADATGIERKIGDLYNSFMDEATVEGKGLEPIRARLAEVFATASVEELMALAGRLFRADVGGLFYIYPAPDAGNPDRVLLYTGQGGLGLPDESYYREEKFAPIVSAYTGHVGKMFELAGVADPNGAADRVVQLETKLAAHHWDNVTLRDPQKTYNLKTADEAAALFPLLGTWFEAAGIEPAKRAEIVVSTPDFFSGATALLDEVPLSTWQEWLAMRVVSAAAPYLSSPFVDANFAFYGTTLSGTPRNKDRWKRGVAVVESGLGEAVGQIYVARHFPETHKARMQTLVANLTEAYRRSINDVAWMGEDTKAEALRKLSAFRAKIGFPDEWIDYSAVEIKPDDLLGNVERAHNADVDRHLDEVGKPVDRNKWLMTPQTVNAYYHPMMNEIVFPAAILQPPFFTADADDAVNYGGIGAVIGHEIGHGFDDQGSQFDGGGALRNWWTDEDRQAFEALTARLVAQYDALSPTAAPGHHVNGRLTLGENIGDLAGLTIAYKAYLISLDGKEPEVLDGFTGQQRFFASWAAGWRQVIRQEEAVRRLATDPHSPNEFRTNAIAKNLDAFHEAFDVTEADGMWMPAADRVSIW
;
A
#
# COMPACT_ATOMS: atom_id res chain seq x y z
N MET A 1 -35.35 6.60 -15.94
CA MET A 1 -34.44 6.30 -17.04
C MET A 1 -33.08 6.05 -16.40
N PRO A 2 -32.33 5.04 -16.80
CA PRO A 2 -30.98 4.85 -16.27
C PRO A 2 -30.14 6.10 -16.58
N ILE A 3 -29.28 6.49 -15.66
CA ILE A 3 -28.29 7.56 -15.85
C ILE A 3 -27.01 6.93 -16.38
N SER A 4 -26.30 7.62 -17.27
CA SER A 4 -25.04 7.09 -17.85
C SER A 4 -23.95 6.85 -16.80
N GLY A 5 -23.95 7.63 -15.73
CA GLY A 5 -22.91 7.62 -14.72
C GLY A 5 -21.58 8.27 -15.16
N ILE A 6 -21.53 8.82 -16.37
CA ILE A 6 -20.35 9.54 -16.88
C ILE A 6 -20.49 11.04 -16.59
N ASP A 7 -19.46 11.63 -16.01
CA ASP A 7 -19.38 13.08 -15.82
C ASP A 7 -18.87 13.75 -17.10
N LEU A 8 -19.81 14.24 -17.92
CA LEU A 8 -19.50 14.86 -19.21
C LEU A 8 -18.66 16.14 -19.07
N SER A 9 -18.65 16.77 -17.91
CA SER A 9 -17.90 18.03 -17.69
C SER A 9 -16.38 17.80 -17.64
N THR A 10 -15.93 16.56 -17.44
CA THR A 10 -14.51 16.21 -17.39
C THR A 10 -13.91 15.92 -18.76
N ILE A 11 -14.76 15.72 -19.78
CA ILE A 11 -14.35 15.29 -21.13
C ILE A 11 -13.70 16.45 -21.89
N ASP A 12 -12.56 16.17 -22.49
CA ASP A 12 -11.93 17.07 -23.47
C ASP A 12 -12.29 16.66 -24.89
N HIS A 13 -13.31 17.28 -25.44
CA HIS A 13 -13.77 17.03 -26.81
C HIS A 13 -12.78 17.43 -27.91
N THR A 14 -11.65 18.08 -27.58
CA THR A 14 -10.57 18.40 -28.52
C THR A 14 -9.59 17.24 -28.74
N VAL A 15 -9.60 16.25 -27.86
CA VAL A 15 -8.83 15.02 -27.93
C VAL A 15 -9.76 13.87 -28.31
N ARG A 16 -9.40 13.08 -29.32
CA ARG A 16 -10.18 11.92 -29.72
C ARG A 16 -9.85 10.73 -28.82
N PRO A 17 -10.81 9.91 -28.41
CA PRO A 17 -10.52 8.70 -27.61
C PRO A 17 -9.62 7.69 -28.33
N GLN A 18 -9.63 7.71 -29.67
CA GLN A 18 -8.74 6.89 -30.50
C GLN A 18 -7.27 7.34 -30.44
N ASP A 19 -7.00 8.60 -30.04
CA ASP A 19 -5.63 9.11 -29.93
C ASP A 19 -5.12 9.05 -28.49
N ASP A 20 -5.97 9.34 -27.51
CA ASP A 20 -5.65 9.30 -26.08
C ASP A 20 -6.94 9.20 -25.25
N LEU A 21 -7.26 8.01 -24.76
CA LEU A 21 -8.46 7.76 -23.94
C LEU A 21 -8.40 8.52 -22.61
N TYR A 22 -7.23 8.52 -21.96
CA TYR A 22 -7.05 9.19 -20.67
C TYR A 22 -7.30 10.70 -20.76
N GLN A 23 -6.68 11.34 -21.75
CA GLN A 23 -6.88 12.76 -21.99
C GLN A 23 -8.30 13.08 -22.51
N HIS A 24 -8.88 12.22 -23.34
CA HIS A 24 -10.27 12.41 -23.79
C HIS A 24 -11.23 12.48 -22.62
N VAL A 25 -11.21 11.48 -21.74
CA VAL A 25 -12.18 11.36 -20.64
C VAL A 25 -11.91 12.37 -19.51
N ASN A 26 -10.63 12.67 -19.24
CA ASN A 26 -10.23 13.46 -18.08
C ASN A 26 -9.68 14.85 -18.40
N GLY A 27 -9.45 15.19 -19.68
CA GLY A 27 -8.64 16.34 -20.08
C GLY A 27 -9.20 17.70 -19.65
N ALA A 28 -10.51 17.88 -19.59
CA ALA A 28 -11.10 19.12 -19.08
C ALA A 28 -10.86 19.25 -17.57
N TRP A 29 -11.01 18.16 -16.80
CA TRP A 29 -10.70 18.12 -15.38
C TRP A 29 -9.21 18.32 -15.11
N LEU A 30 -8.32 17.64 -15.86
CA LEU A 30 -6.85 17.77 -15.71
C LEU A 30 -6.37 19.21 -15.91
N LYS A 31 -6.99 19.94 -16.87
CA LYS A 31 -6.67 21.35 -17.15
C LYS A 31 -7.20 22.32 -16.09
N ALA A 32 -8.31 21.98 -15.45
CA ALA A 32 -8.99 22.84 -14.48
C ALA A 32 -8.54 22.60 -13.03
N THR A 33 -7.89 21.46 -12.76
CA THR A 33 -7.58 21.05 -11.40
C THR A 33 -6.18 21.50 -10.99
N GLU A 34 -6.13 22.23 -9.89
CA GLU A 34 -4.90 22.57 -9.18
C GLU A 34 -4.69 21.58 -8.03
N ILE A 35 -3.44 21.20 -7.79
CA ILE A 35 -3.08 20.35 -6.64
C ILE A 35 -3.10 21.23 -5.39
N PRO A 36 -3.94 20.94 -4.37
CA PRO A 36 -3.90 21.66 -3.11
C PRO A 36 -2.51 21.66 -2.47
N ASP A 37 -2.21 22.74 -1.72
CA ASP A 37 -0.87 22.91 -1.13
C ASP A 37 -0.53 21.86 -0.05
N ASP A 38 -1.54 21.20 0.53
CA ASP A 38 -1.37 20.23 1.60
C ASP A 38 -1.18 18.77 1.13
N ARG A 39 -0.96 18.57 -0.19
CA ARG A 39 -0.81 17.23 -0.77
C ARG A 39 0.06 17.21 -2.03
N PRO A 40 0.64 16.05 -2.39
CA PRO A 40 1.48 15.94 -3.58
C PRO A 40 0.70 15.64 -4.86
N LEU A 41 -0.57 15.26 -4.76
CA LEU A 41 -1.41 14.88 -5.90
C LEU A 41 -2.89 15.14 -5.62
N GLU A 42 -3.68 15.21 -6.69
CA GLU A 42 -5.14 15.26 -6.65
C GLU A 42 -5.72 14.31 -7.69
N GLY A 43 -6.87 13.67 -7.40
CA GLY A 43 -7.49 12.72 -8.32
C GLY A 43 -8.68 11.98 -7.71
N THR A 44 -9.20 11.00 -8.44
CA THR A 44 -10.38 10.22 -8.02
C THR A 44 -10.22 9.59 -6.64
N PHE A 45 -9.11 8.89 -6.41
CA PHE A 45 -8.85 8.26 -5.11
C PHE A 45 -8.68 9.28 -3.98
N THR A 46 -8.09 10.45 -4.28
CA THR A 46 -7.94 11.52 -3.29
C THR A 46 -9.29 12.11 -2.91
N ALA A 47 -10.15 12.38 -3.89
CA ALA A 47 -11.50 12.88 -3.64
C ALA A 47 -12.34 11.90 -2.79
N LEU A 48 -12.23 10.59 -3.03
CA LEU A 48 -12.89 9.57 -2.21
C LEU A 48 -12.33 9.52 -0.79
N ARG A 49 -10.99 9.60 -0.64
CA ARG A 49 -10.34 9.66 0.67
C ARG A 49 -10.76 10.89 1.44
N ASP A 50 -10.85 12.06 0.79
CA ASP A 50 -11.35 13.29 1.42
C ASP A 50 -12.80 13.12 1.92
N GLY A 51 -13.66 12.49 1.13
CA GLY A 51 -15.03 12.17 1.54
C GLY A 51 -15.07 11.23 2.75
N SER A 52 -14.26 10.18 2.75
CA SER A 52 -14.13 9.27 3.89
C SER A 52 -13.52 9.97 5.11
N GLU A 53 -12.46 10.81 4.93
CA GLU A 53 -11.81 11.56 6.00
C GLU A 53 -12.79 12.54 6.69
N ILE A 54 -13.67 13.20 5.92
CA ILE A 54 -14.71 14.07 6.48
C ILE A 54 -15.71 13.26 7.31
N ALA A 55 -16.20 12.13 6.81
CA ALA A 55 -17.12 11.27 7.55
C ALA A 55 -16.49 10.71 8.84
N VAL A 56 -15.23 10.30 8.78
CA VAL A 56 -14.44 9.85 9.93
C VAL A 56 -14.20 10.99 10.92
N ARG A 57 -13.86 12.19 10.42
CA ARG A 57 -13.73 13.39 11.24
C ARG A 57 -14.98 13.68 12.05
N ASP A 58 -16.16 13.65 11.41
CA ASP A 58 -17.42 13.92 12.08
C ASP A 58 -17.66 12.93 13.25
N ILE A 59 -17.35 11.64 13.05
CA ILE A 59 -17.43 10.61 14.10
C ILE A 59 -16.49 10.94 15.27
N ILE A 60 -15.24 11.29 14.96
CA ILE A 60 -14.20 11.56 15.96
C ILE A 60 -14.51 12.85 16.73
N GLU A 61 -14.91 13.93 16.05
CA GLU A 61 -15.23 15.21 16.70
C GLU A 61 -16.51 15.12 17.54
N GLU A 62 -17.52 14.34 17.13
CA GLU A 62 -18.68 14.03 17.97
C GLU A 62 -18.27 13.31 19.27
N ALA A 63 -17.38 12.31 19.18
CA ALA A 63 -16.87 11.61 20.34
C ALA A 63 -16.04 12.54 21.26
N ALA A 64 -15.18 13.37 20.67
CA ALA A 64 -14.36 14.34 21.39
C ALA A 64 -15.19 15.41 22.10
N ALA A 65 -16.27 15.88 21.48
CA ALA A 65 -17.16 16.91 22.04
C ALA A 65 -17.94 16.43 23.28
N LYS A 66 -18.19 15.12 23.41
CA LYS A 66 -18.84 14.53 24.60
C LYS A 66 -17.99 14.66 25.85
N GLY A 67 -16.67 14.74 25.73
CA GLY A 67 -15.73 14.91 26.84
C GLY A 67 -15.98 13.90 27.96
N ALA A 68 -16.27 14.39 29.19
CA ALA A 68 -16.50 13.53 30.35
C ALA A 68 -17.77 12.66 30.26
N ASP A 69 -18.71 13.01 29.40
CA ASP A 69 -19.96 12.26 29.20
C ASP A 69 -19.77 11.06 28.24
N ALA A 70 -18.67 11.01 27.49
CA ALA A 70 -18.33 9.87 26.65
C ALA A 70 -17.94 8.65 27.50
N THR A 71 -18.28 7.46 27.05
CA THR A 71 -17.97 6.19 27.73
C THR A 71 -17.43 5.16 26.74
N GLY A 72 -16.75 4.14 27.26
CA GLY A 72 -16.25 3.04 26.44
C GLY A 72 -15.34 3.50 25.30
N ILE A 73 -15.61 3.02 24.08
CA ILE A 73 -14.77 3.30 22.93
C ILE A 73 -14.85 4.76 22.45
N GLU A 74 -16.02 5.39 22.55
CA GLU A 74 -16.16 6.82 22.19
C GLU A 74 -15.26 7.70 23.05
N ARG A 75 -15.13 7.36 24.34
CA ARG A 75 -14.23 8.07 25.26
C ARG A 75 -12.78 7.96 24.78
N LYS A 76 -12.34 6.77 24.40
CA LYS A 76 -10.96 6.55 23.90
C LYS A 76 -10.69 7.30 22.61
N ILE A 77 -11.63 7.27 21.65
CA ILE A 77 -11.55 8.02 20.39
C ILE A 77 -11.41 9.53 20.67
N GLY A 78 -12.30 10.08 21.51
CA GLY A 78 -12.30 11.49 21.85
C GLY A 78 -11.04 11.94 22.60
N ASP A 79 -10.61 11.17 23.60
CA ASP A 79 -9.42 11.51 24.40
C ASP A 79 -8.13 11.42 23.56
N LEU A 80 -8.00 10.44 22.66
CA LEU A 80 -6.86 10.33 21.77
C LEU A 80 -6.79 11.55 20.81
N TYR A 81 -7.92 11.90 20.18
CA TYR A 81 -8.00 13.07 19.32
C TYR A 81 -7.68 14.35 20.07
N ASN A 82 -8.30 14.56 21.24
CA ASN A 82 -8.08 15.76 22.07
C ASN A 82 -6.63 15.87 22.53
N SER A 83 -5.96 14.75 22.86
CA SER A 83 -4.54 14.77 23.23
C SER A 83 -3.63 15.25 22.09
N PHE A 84 -4.01 15.00 20.82
CA PHE A 84 -3.31 15.54 19.66
C PHE A 84 -3.68 17.01 19.40
N MET A 85 -4.95 17.38 19.59
CA MET A 85 -5.43 18.74 19.33
C MET A 85 -5.01 19.75 20.42
N ASP A 86 -4.59 19.30 21.60
CA ASP A 86 -4.02 20.16 22.67
C ASP A 86 -2.59 20.62 22.33
N GLU A 87 -2.52 21.56 21.39
CA GLU A 87 -1.28 22.11 20.90
C GLU A 87 -0.46 22.77 22.01
N ALA A 88 -1.11 23.42 22.97
CA ALA A 88 -0.42 24.10 24.07
C ALA A 88 0.37 23.11 24.94
N THR A 89 -0.21 21.96 25.26
CA THR A 89 0.47 20.90 26.01
C THR A 89 1.60 20.28 25.18
N VAL A 90 1.40 20.01 23.89
CA VAL A 90 2.43 19.44 23.00
C VAL A 90 3.62 20.40 22.87
N GLU A 91 3.37 21.69 22.59
CA GLU A 91 4.42 22.70 22.49
C GLU A 91 5.17 22.88 23.84
N GLY A 92 4.44 22.88 24.95
CA GLY A 92 5.04 23.02 26.28
C GLY A 92 5.96 21.86 26.66
N LYS A 93 5.70 20.66 26.18
CA LYS A 93 6.56 19.47 26.44
C LYS A 93 7.85 19.46 25.60
N GLY A 94 7.81 20.02 24.39
CA GLY A 94 8.98 20.06 23.50
C GLY A 94 9.61 18.67 23.29
N LEU A 95 10.88 18.51 23.66
CA LEU A 95 11.66 17.26 23.58
C LEU A 95 11.40 16.29 24.76
N GLU A 96 10.74 16.74 25.82
CA GLU A 96 10.61 15.96 27.07
C GLU A 96 10.11 14.53 26.88
N PRO A 97 9.11 14.25 25.99
CA PRO A 97 8.58 12.90 25.82
C PRO A 97 9.62 11.83 25.41
N ILE A 98 10.70 12.24 24.75
CA ILE A 98 11.76 11.30 24.28
C ILE A 98 13.12 11.51 24.95
N ARG A 99 13.27 12.51 25.81
CA ARG A 99 14.56 12.86 26.44
C ARG A 99 15.21 11.68 27.16
N ALA A 100 14.44 10.95 27.96
CA ALA A 100 14.94 9.79 28.70
C ALA A 100 15.43 8.68 27.77
N ARG A 101 14.72 8.44 26.66
CA ARG A 101 15.11 7.43 25.65
C ARG A 101 16.41 7.81 24.94
N LEU A 102 16.55 9.07 24.55
CA LEU A 102 17.80 9.53 23.95
C LEU A 102 18.98 9.36 24.92
N ALA A 103 18.78 9.68 26.21
CA ALA A 103 19.79 9.46 27.22
C ALA A 103 20.14 7.96 27.38
N GLU A 104 19.15 7.07 27.33
CA GLU A 104 19.35 5.62 27.37
C GLU A 104 20.13 5.11 26.15
N VAL A 105 19.81 5.60 24.93
CA VAL A 105 20.55 5.25 23.70
C VAL A 105 22.04 5.58 23.84
N PHE A 106 22.37 6.79 24.25
CA PHE A 106 23.77 7.21 24.39
C PHE A 106 24.48 6.62 25.62
N ALA A 107 23.77 6.01 26.57
CA ALA A 107 24.33 5.34 27.73
C ALA A 107 24.68 3.86 27.48
N THR A 108 24.26 3.27 26.35
CA THR A 108 24.59 1.85 26.04
C THR A 108 26.10 1.68 25.92
N ALA A 109 26.63 0.63 26.54
CA ALA A 109 28.07 0.36 26.60
C ALA A 109 28.55 -0.66 25.54
N SER A 110 27.63 -1.32 24.86
CA SER A 110 27.93 -2.32 23.82
C SER A 110 26.86 -2.35 22.73
N VAL A 111 27.19 -2.93 21.59
CA VAL A 111 26.24 -3.19 20.49
C VAL A 111 25.13 -4.12 20.95
N GLU A 112 25.42 -5.09 21.80
CA GLU A 112 24.44 -6.01 22.38
C GLU A 112 23.39 -5.27 23.23
N GLU A 113 23.83 -4.35 24.11
CA GLU A 113 22.93 -3.51 24.89
C GLU A 113 22.08 -2.60 23.99
N LEU A 114 22.69 -2.07 22.92
CA LEU A 114 21.98 -1.25 21.94
C LEU A 114 20.91 -2.05 21.20
N MET A 115 21.19 -3.30 20.80
CA MET A 115 20.21 -4.18 20.16
C MET A 115 19.08 -4.57 21.12
N ALA A 116 19.40 -4.83 22.39
CA ALA A 116 18.36 -5.04 23.41
C ALA A 116 17.46 -3.79 23.57
N LEU A 117 18.06 -2.59 23.57
CA LEU A 117 17.30 -1.34 23.61
C LEU A 117 16.42 -1.18 22.36
N ALA A 118 16.96 -1.46 21.17
CA ALA A 118 16.19 -1.41 19.92
C ALA A 118 14.97 -2.38 19.96
N GLY A 119 15.10 -3.56 20.56
CA GLY A 119 13.99 -4.48 20.79
C GLY A 119 12.91 -3.90 21.71
N ARG A 120 13.29 -3.20 22.80
CA ARG A 120 12.31 -2.47 23.64
C ARG A 120 11.66 -1.31 22.91
N LEU A 121 12.43 -0.56 22.11
CA LEU A 121 11.95 0.58 21.35
C LEU A 121 11.00 0.20 20.21
N PHE A 122 11.11 -1.01 19.67
CA PHE A 122 10.11 -1.57 18.73
C PHE A 122 8.70 -1.52 19.33
N ARG A 123 8.55 -1.79 20.64
CA ARG A 123 7.27 -1.67 21.36
C ARG A 123 6.74 -0.23 21.46
N ALA A 124 7.60 0.74 21.23
CA ALA A 124 7.26 2.17 21.20
C ALA A 124 7.20 2.74 19.77
N ASP A 125 6.95 1.89 18.77
CA ASP A 125 6.86 2.25 17.34
C ASP A 125 8.14 2.88 16.77
N VAL A 126 9.30 2.55 17.33
CA VAL A 126 10.60 2.99 16.79
C VAL A 126 11.11 1.95 15.80
N GLY A 127 11.18 2.31 14.54
CA GLY A 127 11.72 1.45 13.48
C GLY A 127 13.18 1.07 13.72
N GLY A 128 13.51 -0.21 13.54
CA GLY A 128 14.83 -0.78 13.79
C GLY A 128 15.62 -1.09 12.53
N LEU A 129 16.65 -1.92 12.71
CA LEU A 129 17.52 -2.40 11.64
C LEU A 129 16.78 -3.35 10.67
N PHE A 130 15.77 -4.03 11.16
CA PHE A 130 14.89 -4.92 10.40
C PHE A 130 13.46 -4.77 10.89
N TYR A 131 12.50 -5.17 10.05
CA TYR A 131 11.10 -5.25 10.45
C TYR A 131 10.73 -6.67 10.86
N ILE A 132 9.65 -6.81 11.63
CA ILE A 132 8.99 -8.08 11.90
C ILE A 132 7.48 -7.93 11.75
N TYR A 133 6.84 -8.98 11.27
CA TYR A 133 5.38 -9.10 11.27
C TYR A 133 4.95 -10.57 11.25
N PRO A 134 3.80 -10.93 11.83
CA PRO A 134 3.22 -12.26 11.69
C PRO A 134 2.42 -12.35 10.39
N ALA A 135 2.55 -13.48 9.71
CA ALA A 135 1.77 -13.81 8.51
C ALA A 135 1.55 -15.32 8.43
N PRO A 136 0.58 -15.79 7.62
CA PRO A 136 0.49 -17.20 7.28
C PRO A 136 1.82 -17.72 6.74
N ASP A 137 2.19 -18.94 7.10
CA ASP A 137 3.38 -19.59 6.57
C ASP A 137 3.17 -19.96 5.11
N ALA A 138 3.95 -19.37 4.20
CA ALA A 138 3.83 -19.65 2.76
C ALA A 138 4.06 -21.12 2.41
N GLY A 139 4.82 -21.87 3.21
CA GLY A 139 5.00 -23.33 3.07
C GLY A 139 3.85 -24.15 3.68
N ASN A 140 3.11 -23.58 4.64
CA ASN A 140 1.97 -24.22 5.31
C ASN A 140 0.95 -23.17 5.75
N PRO A 141 0.04 -22.71 4.88
CA PRO A 141 -0.85 -21.56 5.12
C PRO A 141 -1.93 -21.78 6.20
N ASP A 142 -1.90 -22.89 6.91
CA ASP A 142 -2.79 -23.16 8.04
C ASP A 142 -2.25 -22.64 9.38
N ARG A 143 -0.99 -22.20 9.43
CA ARG A 143 -0.34 -21.65 10.64
C ARG A 143 0.24 -20.26 10.40
N VAL A 144 0.40 -19.49 11.47
CA VAL A 144 1.03 -18.16 11.44
C VAL A 144 2.47 -18.27 11.94
N LEU A 145 3.42 -17.66 11.22
CA LEU A 145 4.81 -17.50 11.60
C LEU A 145 5.22 -16.03 11.68
N LEU A 146 6.37 -15.76 12.32
CA LEU A 146 7.04 -14.47 12.20
C LEU A 146 7.83 -14.40 10.90
N TYR A 147 7.73 -13.26 10.24
CA TYR A 147 8.56 -12.85 9.10
C TYR A 147 9.45 -11.70 9.53
N THR A 148 10.68 -11.67 9.00
CA THR A 148 11.60 -10.54 9.19
C THR A 148 12.34 -10.25 7.89
N GLY A 149 12.71 -8.98 7.69
CA GLY A 149 13.42 -8.53 6.50
C GLY A 149 14.15 -7.21 6.71
N GLN A 150 14.85 -6.78 5.68
CA GLN A 150 15.70 -5.59 5.66
C GLN A 150 14.98 -4.31 6.08
N GLY A 151 15.71 -3.44 6.81
CA GLY A 151 15.23 -2.14 7.26
C GLY A 151 16.39 -1.20 7.55
N GLY A 152 16.15 -0.18 8.37
CA GLY A 152 17.22 0.68 8.89
C GLY A 152 17.58 1.89 8.06
N LEU A 153 16.92 2.12 6.91
CA LEU A 153 17.14 3.29 6.06
C LEU A 153 16.17 4.41 6.42
N GLY A 154 16.59 5.66 6.24
CA GLY A 154 15.76 6.84 6.42
C GLY A 154 15.19 7.37 5.10
N LEU A 155 15.77 7.02 3.96
CA LEU A 155 15.24 7.29 2.63
C LEU A 155 14.36 6.12 2.15
N PRO A 156 13.46 6.35 1.18
CA PRO A 156 12.41 5.39 0.81
C PRO A 156 12.90 4.04 0.26
N ASP A 157 14.08 4.01 -0.35
CA ASP A 157 14.61 2.83 -1.04
C ASP A 157 16.14 2.85 -1.07
N GLU A 158 16.77 1.67 -1.20
CA GLU A 158 18.22 1.51 -1.29
C GLU A 158 18.83 2.29 -2.45
N SER A 159 18.11 2.39 -3.57
CA SER A 159 18.57 3.07 -4.78
C SER A 159 18.88 4.55 -4.56
N TYR A 160 18.24 5.19 -3.56
CA TYR A 160 18.56 6.58 -3.20
C TYR A 160 20.02 6.74 -2.74
N TYR A 161 20.59 5.73 -2.09
CA TYR A 161 21.98 5.78 -1.61
C TYR A 161 22.98 5.37 -2.68
N ARG A 162 22.54 4.72 -3.77
CA ARG A 162 23.40 4.12 -4.79
C ARG A 162 23.42 4.91 -6.10
N GLU A 163 22.28 5.49 -6.51
CA GLU A 163 22.16 6.12 -7.83
C GLU A 163 22.48 7.61 -7.79
N GLU A 164 23.41 8.05 -8.65
CA GLU A 164 23.88 9.44 -8.70
C GLU A 164 22.76 10.47 -8.88
N LYS A 165 21.69 10.11 -9.58
CA LYS A 165 20.52 10.99 -9.76
C LYS A 165 19.88 11.44 -8.44
N PHE A 166 20.03 10.65 -7.35
CA PHE A 166 19.49 10.94 -6.03
C PHE A 166 20.47 11.65 -5.08
N ALA A 167 21.71 11.92 -5.53
CA ALA A 167 22.69 12.60 -4.69
C ALA A 167 22.20 13.94 -4.06
N PRO A 168 21.41 14.78 -4.78
CA PRO A 168 20.82 15.97 -4.17
C PRO A 168 19.85 15.65 -3.00
N ILE A 169 19.09 14.55 -3.10
CA ILE A 169 18.17 14.09 -2.05
C ILE A 169 18.95 13.57 -0.85
N VAL A 170 20.03 12.80 -1.05
CA VAL A 170 20.90 12.34 0.04
C VAL A 170 21.53 13.53 0.78
N SER A 171 21.99 14.55 0.05
CA SER A 171 22.52 15.77 0.66
C SER A 171 21.47 16.51 1.48
N ALA A 172 20.24 16.63 0.97
CA ALA A 172 19.13 17.25 1.69
C ALA A 172 18.74 16.42 2.93
N TYR A 173 18.76 15.09 2.82
CA TYR A 173 18.53 14.18 3.94
C TYR A 173 19.59 14.33 5.04
N THR A 174 20.88 14.43 4.68
CA THR A 174 21.96 14.71 5.64
C THR A 174 21.68 16.01 6.40
N GLY A 175 21.25 17.06 5.70
CA GLY A 175 20.86 18.34 6.32
C GLY A 175 19.65 18.18 7.25
N HIS A 176 18.66 17.37 6.87
CA HIS A 176 17.50 17.06 7.72
C HIS A 176 17.94 16.33 9.00
N VAL A 177 18.75 15.28 8.91
CA VAL A 177 19.26 14.54 10.07
C VAL A 177 20.02 15.48 11.02
N GLY A 178 20.88 16.36 10.47
CA GLY A 178 21.59 17.37 11.23
C GLY A 178 20.65 18.32 11.98
N LYS A 179 19.57 18.77 11.31
CA LYS A 179 18.55 19.61 11.91
C LYS A 179 17.79 18.91 13.04
N MET A 180 17.42 17.66 12.85
CA MET A 180 16.75 16.86 13.89
C MET A 180 17.66 16.64 15.10
N PHE A 181 18.94 16.39 14.90
CA PHE A 181 19.93 16.28 15.98
C PHE A 181 20.17 17.60 16.70
N GLU A 182 20.20 18.73 15.99
CA GLU A 182 20.26 20.07 16.61
C GLU A 182 19.08 20.28 17.57
N LEU A 183 17.85 19.99 17.11
CA LEU A 183 16.63 20.09 17.90
C LEU A 183 16.62 19.12 19.10
N ALA A 184 17.20 17.94 18.93
CA ALA A 184 17.32 16.93 19.97
C ALA A 184 18.47 17.21 20.96
N GLY A 185 19.33 18.21 20.72
CA GLY A 185 20.46 18.55 21.56
C GLY A 185 21.63 17.58 21.49
N VAL A 186 21.76 16.85 20.39
CA VAL A 186 22.89 15.93 20.15
C VAL A 186 24.17 16.73 19.90
N ALA A 187 25.27 16.30 20.49
CA ALA A 187 26.58 16.96 20.29
C ALA A 187 27.05 16.75 18.84
N ASP A 188 27.69 17.76 18.23
CA ASP A 188 28.18 17.70 16.84
C ASP A 188 27.10 17.22 15.84
N PRO A 189 25.94 17.92 15.75
CA PRO A 189 24.78 17.40 15.02
C PRO A 189 25.05 17.15 13.52
N ASN A 190 25.90 17.96 12.89
CA ASN A 190 26.25 17.78 11.47
C ASN A 190 27.21 16.59 11.27
N GLY A 191 28.23 16.44 12.13
CA GLY A 191 29.12 15.29 12.06
C GLY A 191 28.39 13.99 12.39
N ALA A 192 27.45 14.01 13.33
CA ALA A 192 26.57 12.87 13.62
C ALA A 192 25.68 12.51 12.40
N ALA A 193 25.13 13.51 11.72
CA ALA A 193 24.34 13.30 10.50
C ALA A 193 25.17 12.65 9.39
N ASP A 194 26.38 13.12 9.16
CA ASP A 194 27.30 12.51 8.18
C ASP A 194 27.58 11.04 8.51
N ARG A 195 27.83 10.70 9.78
CA ARG A 195 28.08 9.31 10.21
C ARG A 195 26.84 8.43 10.06
N VAL A 196 25.66 8.92 10.40
CA VAL A 196 24.39 8.19 10.22
C VAL A 196 24.14 7.89 8.75
N VAL A 197 24.24 8.89 7.86
CA VAL A 197 24.00 8.68 6.43
C VAL A 197 25.05 7.77 5.80
N GLN A 198 26.31 7.83 6.23
CA GLN A 198 27.35 6.86 5.82
C GLN A 198 27.03 5.44 6.28
N LEU A 199 26.51 5.25 7.49
CA LEU A 199 26.08 3.94 7.97
C LEU A 199 24.88 3.44 7.16
N GLU A 200 23.87 4.28 6.92
CA GLU A 200 22.71 3.90 6.08
C GLU A 200 23.13 3.56 4.65
N THR A 201 24.12 4.26 4.08
CA THR A 201 24.71 3.93 2.77
C THR A 201 25.35 2.55 2.76
N LYS A 202 26.07 2.18 3.84
CA LYS A 202 26.63 0.83 3.98
C LYS A 202 25.54 -0.22 4.14
N LEU A 203 24.49 0.05 4.92
CA LEU A 203 23.34 -0.84 5.06
C LEU A 203 22.61 -1.03 3.72
N ALA A 204 22.37 0.06 2.98
CA ALA A 204 21.73 0.02 1.68
C ALA A 204 22.46 -0.87 0.66
N ALA A 205 23.80 -0.95 0.77
CA ALA A 205 24.59 -1.85 -0.09
C ALA A 205 24.31 -3.35 0.13
N HIS A 206 23.68 -3.70 1.25
CA HIS A 206 23.26 -5.08 1.57
C HIS A 206 21.74 -5.29 1.35
N HIS A 207 20.99 -4.26 1.04
CA HIS A 207 19.57 -4.39 0.70
C HIS A 207 19.39 -5.06 -0.65
N TRP A 208 18.36 -5.87 -0.76
CA TRP A 208 17.82 -6.31 -2.05
C TRP A 208 16.99 -5.20 -2.66
N ASP A 209 17.04 -5.09 -3.98
CA ASP A 209 16.22 -4.15 -4.73
C ASP A 209 14.73 -4.55 -4.73
N ASN A 210 13.86 -3.59 -5.04
CA ASN A 210 12.41 -3.77 -5.00
C ASN A 210 11.90 -4.86 -5.97
N VAL A 211 12.57 -5.09 -7.10
CA VAL A 211 12.20 -6.16 -8.05
C VAL A 211 12.50 -7.52 -7.45
N THR A 212 13.68 -7.68 -6.82
CA THR A 212 14.07 -8.92 -6.15
C THR A 212 13.15 -9.24 -4.96
N LEU A 213 12.73 -8.23 -4.19
CA LEU A 213 11.80 -8.40 -3.06
C LEU A 213 10.41 -8.87 -3.49
N ARG A 214 10.03 -8.71 -4.75
CA ARG A 214 8.76 -9.20 -5.28
C ARG A 214 8.73 -10.71 -5.52
N ASP A 215 9.87 -11.40 -5.52
CA ASP A 215 9.94 -12.84 -5.78
C ASP A 215 9.67 -13.65 -4.51
N PRO A 216 8.48 -14.27 -4.35
CA PRO A 216 8.13 -15.01 -3.14
C PRO A 216 9.00 -16.27 -2.93
N GLN A 217 9.61 -16.84 -4.00
CA GLN A 217 10.54 -17.96 -3.87
C GLN A 217 11.86 -17.52 -3.21
N LYS A 218 12.31 -16.30 -3.52
CA LYS A 218 13.53 -15.73 -2.92
C LYS A 218 13.32 -15.26 -1.49
N THR A 219 12.15 -14.67 -1.21
CA THR A 219 11.84 -14.08 0.09
C THR A 219 11.32 -15.09 1.12
N TYR A 220 10.94 -16.29 0.71
CA TYR A 220 10.54 -17.35 1.64
C TYR A 220 11.74 -18.20 2.06
N ASN A 221 12.42 -17.82 3.15
CA ASN A 221 13.53 -18.54 3.73
C ASN A 221 13.19 -18.93 5.18
N LEU A 222 12.50 -20.06 5.36
CA LEU A 222 12.18 -20.60 6.67
C LEU A 222 13.49 -21.03 7.38
N LYS A 223 13.69 -20.55 8.60
CA LYS A 223 14.86 -20.79 9.45
C LYS A 223 14.42 -21.22 10.84
N THR A 224 15.17 -22.11 11.43
CA THR A 224 15.14 -22.33 12.87
C THR A 224 15.77 -21.15 13.61
N ALA A 225 15.52 -21.02 14.92
CA ALA A 225 16.13 -19.98 15.73
C ALA A 225 17.68 -19.97 15.65
N ASP A 226 18.30 -21.16 15.62
CA ASP A 226 19.76 -21.28 15.52
C ASP A 226 20.28 -20.85 14.14
N GLU A 227 19.59 -21.23 13.07
CA GLU A 227 19.95 -20.80 11.71
C GLU A 227 19.78 -19.29 11.52
N ALA A 228 18.73 -18.69 12.09
CA ALA A 228 18.53 -17.24 12.06
C ALA A 228 19.60 -16.51 12.90
N ALA A 229 19.96 -17.07 14.08
CA ALA A 229 21.04 -16.54 14.91
C ALA A 229 22.41 -16.65 14.22
N ALA A 230 22.63 -17.65 13.35
CA ALA A 230 23.85 -17.74 12.54
C ALA A 230 23.97 -16.62 11.51
N LEU A 231 22.84 -16.07 11.01
CA LEU A 231 22.82 -14.91 10.11
C LEU A 231 23.00 -13.59 10.88
N PHE A 232 22.37 -13.48 12.06
CA PHE A 232 22.43 -12.29 12.91
C PHE A 232 22.46 -12.70 14.39
N PRO A 233 23.63 -12.81 15.02
CA PRO A 233 23.80 -13.34 16.37
C PRO A 233 23.01 -12.61 17.46
N LEU A 234 22.75 -11.30 17.29
CA LEU A 234 22.00 -10.48 18.24
C LEU A 234 20.48 -10.52 18.04
N LEU A 235 19.96 -11.32 17.08
CA LEU A 235 18.53 -11.44 16.83
C LEU A 235 17.78 -11.97 18.07
N GLY A 236 18.37 -12.96 18.75
CA GLY A 236 17.83 -13.51 19.99
C GLY A 236 17.71 -12.47 21.11
N THR A 237 18.76 -11.67 21.32
CA THR A 237 18.80 -10.55 22.29
C THR A 237 17.70 -9.52 21.98
N TRP A 238 17.56 -9.16 20.70
CA TRP A 238 16.51 -8.23 20.25
C TRP A 238 15.11 -8.77 20.52
N PHE A 239 14.82 -10.03 20.14
CA PHE A 239 13.53 -10.67 20.36
C PHE A 239 13.16 -10.77 21.84
N GLU A 240 14.12 -11.15 22.70
CA GLU A 240 13.90 -11.22 24.14
C GLU A 240 13.51 -9.85 24.71
N ALA A 241 14.24 -8.81 24.31
CA ALA A 241 13.96 -7.44 24.74
C ALA A 241 12.64 -6.89 24.19
N ALA A 242 12.21 -7.32 22.99
CA ALA A 242 10.89 -7.03 22.42
C ALA A 242 9.75 -7.82 23.08
N GLY A 243 10.05 -8.74 24.02
CA GLY A 243 9.06 -9.56 24.69
C GLY A 243 8.48 -10.69 23.83
N ILE A 244 9.22 -11.14 22.82
CA ILE A 244 8.81 -12.23 21.94
C ILE A 244 9.30 -13.55 22.51
N GLU A 245 8.35 -14.38 22.94
CA GLU A 245 8.61 -15.67 23.59
C GLU A 245 9.40 -16.63 22.68
N PRO A 246 10.28 -17.48 23.23
CA PRO A 246 11.06 -18.44 22.44
C PRO A 246 10.21 -19.37 21.55
N ALA A 247 9.03 -19.76 22.01
CA ALA A 247 8.12 -20.61 21.23
C ALA A 247 7.60 -19.92 19.96
N LYS A 248 7.41 -18.60 19.98
CA LYS A 248 6.92 -17.79 18.83
C LYS A 248 8.01 -17.52 17.79
N ARG A 249 9.29 -17.73 18.14
CA ARG A 249 10.46 -17.51 17.29
C ARG A 249 11.29 -18.77 17.04
N ALA A 250 10.73 -19.95 17.35
CA ALA A 250 11.40 -21.23 17.11
C ALA A 250 11.66 -21.49 15.62
N GLU A 251 10.72 -21.04 14.80
CA GLU A 251 10.84 -20.97 13.34
C GLU A 251 10.46 -19.54 12.91
N ILE A 252 11.20 -18.99 11.95
CA ILE A 252 11.00 -17.63 11.42
C ILE A 252 11.34 -17.61 9.93
N VAL A 253 10.59 -16.84 9.15
CA VAL A 253 10.92 -16.57 7.75
C VAL A 253 11.83 -15.36 7.67
N VAL A 254 13.07 -15.55 7.24
CA VAL A 254 14.04 -14.48 7.01
C VAL A 254 14.00 -14.09 5.54
N SER A 255 13.28 -13.01 5.21
CA SER A 255 13.01 -12.64 3.80
C SER A 255 14.27 -12.23 3.03
N THR A 256 15.27 -11.66 3.71
CA THR A 256 16.50 -11.14 3.08
C THR A 256 17.76 -11.62 3.83
N PRO A 257 18.15 -12.91 3.72
CA PRO A 257 19.25 -13.48 4.50
C PRO A 257 20.59 -12.74 4.32
N ASP A 258 20.90 -12.28 3.10
CA ASP A 258 22.14 -11.57 2.80
C ASP A 258 22.24 -10.23 3.52
N PHE A 259 21.10 -9.53 3.68
CA PHE A 259 21.04 -8.32 4.49
C PHE A 259 21.46 -8.59 5.94
N PHE A 260 20.94 -9.63 6.56
CA PHE A 260 21.24 -9.96 7.95
C PHE A 260 22.73 -10.29 8.14
N SER A 261 23.32 -11.04 7.21
CA SER A 261 24.75 -11.35 7.23
C SER A 261 25.60 -10.09 7.03
N GLY A 262 25.22 -9.21 6.10
CA GLY A 262 25.89 -7.94 5.85
C GLY A 262 25.78 -6.97 7.04
N ALA A 263 24.59 -6.86 7.64
CA ALA A 263 24.37 -6.04 8.83
C ALA A 263 25.21 -6.54 10.03
N THR A 264 25.35 -7.86 10.20
CA THR A 264 26.23 -8.46 11.22
C THR A 264 27.68 -8.00 11.05
N ALA A 265 28.22 -8.02 9.83
CA ALA A 265 29.57 -7.53 9.57
C ALA A 265 29.74 -6.04 9.92
N LEU A 266 28.73 -5.23 9.65
CA LEU A 266 28.75 -3.80 9.98
C LEU A 266 28.71 -3.54 11.51
N LEU A 267 28.10 -4.41 12.31
CA LEU A 267 28.13 -4.29 13.78
C LEU A 267 29.55 -4.35 14.34
N ASP A 268 30.42 -5.12 13.69
CA ASP A 268 31.84 -5.24 14.09
C ASP A 268 32.71 -4.12 13.49
N GLU A 269 32.36 -3.62 12.31
CA GLU A 269 33.15 -2.62 11.57
C GLU A 269 32.92 -1.20 12.06
N VAL A 270 31.64 -0.85 12.35
CA VAL A 270 31.22 0.52 12.63
C VAL A 270 31.26 0.80 14.15
N PRO A 271 31.84 1.93 14.59
CA PRO A 271 31.89 2.28 16.01
C PRO A 271 30.52 2.30 16.68
N LEU A 272 30.44 1.85 17.94
CA LEU A 272 29.22 1.90 18.75
C LEU A 272 28.56 3.29 18.76
N SER A 273 29.38 4.36 18.84
CA SER A 273 28.85 5.74 18.83
C SER A 273 28.03 6.07 17.59
N THR A 274 28.40 5.55 16.41
CA THR A 274 27.64 5.75 15.18
C THR A 274 26.31 4.99 15.21
N TRP A 275 26.30 3.77 15.76
CA TRP A 275 25.08 3.02 15.97
C TRP A 275 24.13 3.68 17.00
N GLN A 276 24.71 4.29 18.05
CA GLN A 276 23.94 5.10 19.00
C GLN A 276 23.30 6.32 18.31
N GLU A 277 24.05 7.05 17.48
CA GLU A 277 23.54 8.17 16.70
C GLU A 277 22.43 7.72 15.74
N TRP A 278 22.63 6.58 15.04
CA TRP A 278 21.62 6.03 14.16
C TRP A 278 20.33 5.67 14.93
N LEU A 279 20.41 4.98 16.06
CA LEU A 279 19.23 4.63 16.86
C LEU A 279 18.57 5.87 17.46
N ALA A 280 19.36 6.88 17.90
CA ALA A 280 18.83 8.15 18.36
C ALA A 280 18.04 8.87 17.26
N MET A 281 18.53 8.85 16.00
CA MET A 281 17.77 9.41 14.86
C MET A 281 16.47 8.65 14.64
N ARG A 282 16.46 7.32 14.78
CA ARG A 282 15.21 6.51 14.69
C ARG A 282 14.20 6.94 15.75
N VAL A 283 14.64 7.15 17.00
CA VAL A 283 13.78 7.64 18.10
C VAL A 283 13.22 9.03 17.79
N VAL A 284 14.05 9.95 17.31
CA VAL A 284 13.60 11.30 16.96
C VAL A 284 12.62 11.27 15.80
N SER A 285 12.91 10.50 14.75
CA SER A 285 12.04 10.40 13.56
C SER A 285 10.67 9.82 13.88
N ALA A 286 10.61 8.76 14.69
CA ALA A 286 9.34 8.14 15.08
C ALA A 286 8.46 9.09 15.89
N ALA A 287 9.06 9.90 16.77
CA ALA A 287 8.34 10.83 17.63
C ALA A 287 8.03 12.18 16.95
N ALA A 288 8.79 12.58 15.93
CA ALA A 288 8.72 13.93 15.34
C ALA A 288 7.30 14.43 15.01
N PRO A 289 6.37 13.62 14.47
CA PRO A 289 5.00 14.06 14.20
C PRO A 289 4.18 14.43 15.44
N TYR A 290 4.61 14.00 16.62
CA TYR A 290 3.91 14.10 17.91
C TYR A 290 4.60 15.06 18.90
N LEU A 291 5.73 15.65 18.50
CA LEU A 291 6.49 16.63 19.28
C LEU A 291 6.07 18.08 18.94
N SER A 292 6.79 19.07 19.50
CA SER A 292 6.55 20.48 19.23
C SER A 292 6.82 20.87 17.77
N SER A 293 6.25 22.01 17.35
CA SER A 293 6.31 22.53 15.98
C SER A 293 7.69 22.47 15.32
N PRO A 294 8.82 22.80 15.99
CA PRO A 294 10.13 22.72 15.33
C PRO A 294 10.46 21.33 14.77
N PHE A 295 10.07 20.25 15.47
CA PHE A 295 10.27 18.87 15.00
C PHE A 295 9.32 18.52 13.85
N VAL A 296 8.03 18.87 14.00
CA VAL A 296 7.01 18.66 12.96
C VAL A 296 7.41 19.38 11.68
N ASP A 297 7.83 20.63 11.77
CA ASP A 297 8.18 21.46 10.61
C ASP A 297 9.45 20.96 9.93
N ALA A 298 10.48 20.58 10.70
CA ALA A 298 11.72 20.03 10.14
C ALA A 298 11.46 18.67 9.46
N ASN A 299 10.62 17.82 10.04
CA ASN A 299 10.23 16.55 9.47
C ASN A 299 9.45 16.75 8.16
N PHE A 300 8.47 17.65 8.15
CA PHE A 300 7.68 17.97 6.97
C PHE A 300 8.52 18.62 5.86
N ALA A 301 9.44 19.52 6.19
CA ALA A 301 10.31 20.19 5.22
C ALA A 301 11.11 19.17 4.37
N PHE A 302 11.48 18.03 4.95
CA PHE A 302 12.16 16.99 4.19
C PHE A 302 11.18 16.00 3.54
N TYR A 303 10.40 15.27 4.33
CA TYR A 303 9.54 14.19 3.81
C TYR A 303 8.33 14.71 3.02
N GLY A 304 7.78 15.86 3.39
CA GLY A 304 6.68 16.50 2.67
C GLY A 304 7.15 17.34 1.50
N THR A 305 8.04 18.33 1.76
CA THR A 305 8.41 19.29 0.71
C THR A 305 9.49 18.74 -0.21
N THR A 306 10.61 18.27 0.34
CA THR A 306 11.74 17.84 -0.51
C THR A 306 11.45 16.55 -1.27
N LEU A 307 10.87 15.53 -0.62
CA LEU A 307 10.61 14.23 -1.26
C LEU A 307 9.34 14.19 -2.10
N SER A 308 8.30 14.94 -1.72
CA SER A 308 6.97 14.81 -2.36
C SER A 308 6.50 16.10 -3.03
N GLY A 309 7.28 17.18 -2.95
CA GLY A 309 6.94 18.48 -3.54
C GLY A 309 5.75 19.19 -2.87
N THR A 310 5.31 18.75 -1.69
CA THR A 310 4.14 19.29 -0.98
C THR A 310 4.50 20.60 -0.29
N PRO A 311 3.88 21.75 -0.64
CA PRO A 311 4.31 23.06 -0.10
C PRO A 311 3.96 23.28 1.37
N ARG A 312 2.85 22.73 1.87
CA ARG A 312 2.28 22.98 3.20
C ARG A 312 1.87 21.68 3.86
N ASN A 313 2.10 21.55 5.16
CA ASN A 313 1.64 20.40 5.92
C ASN A 313 0.10 20.40 6.02
N LYS A 314 -0.46 19.21 6.18
CA LYS A 314 -1.90 19.03 6.43
C LYS A 314 -2.34 19.82 7.68
N ASP A 315 -3.55 20.33 7.66
CA ASP A 315 -4.18 20.96 8.81
C ASP A 315 -4.14 20.02 10.02
N ARG A 316 -4.05 20.58 11.23
CA ARG A 316 -3.88 19.81 12.46
C ARG A 316 -4.97 18.77 12.65
N TRP A 317 -6.23 19.13 12.35
CA TRP A 317 -7.34 18.19 12.48
C TRP A 317 -7.18 16.93 11.61
N LYS A 318 -6.69 17.07 10.35
CA LYS A 318 -6.42 15.91 9.47
C LYS A 318 -5.36 14.99 10.04
N ARG A 319 -4.32 15.58 10.65
CA ARG A 319 -3.28 14.81 11.34
C ARG A 319 -3.81 14.14 12.59
N GLY A 320 -4.71 14.81 13.35
CA GLY A 320 -5.39 14.25 14.51
C GLY A 320 -6.31 13.08 14.15
N VAL A 321 -7.06 13.19 13.05
CA VAL A 321 -7.85 12.09 12.48
C VAL A 321 -6.94 10.90 12.16
N ALA A 322 -5.80 11.13 11.49
CA ALA A 322 -4.86 10.07 11.14
C ALA A 322 -4.28 9.35 12.38
N VAL A 323 -4.06 10.06 13.49
CA VAL A 323 -3.62 9.46 14.77
C VAL A 323 -4.69 8.52 15.33
N VAL A 324 -5.95 8.93 15.32
CA VAL A 324 -7.07 8.08 15.78
C VAL A 324 -7.25 6.86 14.86
N GLU A 325 -7.18 7.06 13.55
CA GLU A 325 -7.26 5.99 12.56
C GLU A 325 -6.15 4.95 12.75
N SER A 326 -4.93 5.39 13.00
CA SER A 326 -3.80 4.48 13.25
C SER A 326 -3.97 3.67 14.54
N GLY A 327 -4.48 4.29 15.62
CA GLY A 327 -4.56 3.65 16.93
C GLY A 327 -5.86 2.90 17.21
N LEU A 328 -7.00 3.36 16.67
CA LEU A 328 -8.36 2.89 16.98
C LEU A 328 -9.23 2.77 15.70
N GLY A 329 -8.62 2.57 14.55
CA GLY A 329 -9.26 2.71 13.25
C GLY A 329 -10.46 1.79 13.04
N GLU A 330 -10.42 0.52 13.48
CA GLU A 330 -11.56 -0.38 13.30
C GLU A 330 -12.74 -0.04 14.23
N ALA A 331 -12.46 0.57 15.40
CA ALA A 331 -13.52 1.10 16.26
C ALA A 331 -14.26 2.29 15.62
N VAL A 332 -13.54 3.17 14.92
CA VAL A 332 -14.14 4.22 14.08
C VAL A 332 -14.87 3.59 12.91
N GLY A 333 -14.30 2.56 12.28
CA GLY A 333 -14.88 1.80 11.17
C GLY A 333 -16.24 1.21 11.49
N GLN A 334 -16.44 0.69 12.71
CA GLN A 334 -17.72 0.17 13.16
C GLN A 334 -18.82 1.24 13.12
N ILE A 335 -18.51 2.45 13.58
CA ILE A 335 -19.45 3.59 13.55
C ILE A 335 -19.66 4.08 12.11
N TYR A 336 -18.58 4.15 11.33
CA TYR A 336 -18.61 4.54 9.91
C TYR A 336 -19.56 3.66 9.09
N VAL A 337 -19.44 2.34 9.20
CA VAL A 337 -20.27 1.38 8.47
C VAL A 337 -21.76 1.54 8.85
N ALA A 338 -22.05 1.68 10.12
CA ALA A 338 -23.42 1.86 10.60
C ALA A 338 -24.11 3.12 10.02
N ARG A 339 -23.32 4.15 9.65
CA ARG A 339 -23.80 5.41 9.09
C ARG A 339 -23.78 5.47 7.56
N HIS A 340 -22.79 4.84 6.92
CA HIS A 340 -22.41 5.12 5.53
C HIS A 340 -22.44 3.91 4.58
N PHE A 341 -22.71 2.69 5.07
CA PHE A 341 -22.71 1.50 4.21
C PHE A 341 -24.05 0.77 4.21
N PRO A 342 -24.93 1.01 3.20
CA PRO A 342 -26.19 0.31 3.06
C PRO A 342 -26.03 -1.16 2.68
N GLU A 343 -26.87 -2.07 3.24
CA GLU A 343 -26.87 -3.50 2.88
C GLU A 343 -27.10 -3.76 1.37
N THR A 344 -27.82 -2.87 0.69
CA THR A 344 -28.06 -2.96 -0.76
C THR A 344 -26.77 -2.92 -1.58
N HIS A 345 -25.75 -2.20 -1.12
CA HIS A 345 -24.44 -2.15 -1.76
C HIS A 345 -23.75 -3.51 -1.70
N LYS A 346 -23.79 -4.20 -0.56
CA LYS A 346 -23.21 -5.55 -0.38
C LYS A 346 -23.83 -6.57 -1.35
N ALA A 347 -25.15 -6.57 -1.48
CA ALA A 347 -25.86 -7.48 -2.39
C ALA A 347 -25.49 -7.25 -3.87
N ARG A 348 -25.41 -5.97 -4.28
CA ARG A 348 -25.02 -5.62 -5.66
C ARG A 348 -23.57 -6.05 -5.96
N MET A 349 -22.67 -5.82 -5.01
CA MET A 349 -21.27 -6.25 -5.10
C MET A 349 -21.14 -7.77 -5.23
N GLN A 350 -21.92 -8.54 -4.47
CA GLN A 350 -21.93 -10.01 -4.60
C GLN A 350 -22.29 -10.45 -6.01
N THR A 351 -23.23 -9.77 -6.66
CA THR A 351 -23.60 -10.05 -8.07
C THR A 351 -22.44 -9.74 -9.01
N LEU A 352 -21.76 -8.60 -8.84
CA LEU A 352 -20.59 -8.26 -9.64
C LEU A 352 -19.48 -9.30 -9.47
N VAL A 353 -19.13 -9.67 -8.24
CA VAL A 353 -18.12 -10.70 -7.95
C VAL A 353 -18.49 -12.04 -8.61
N ALA A 354 -19.75 -12.47 -8.56
CA ALA A 354 -20.21 -13.70 -9.20
C ALA A 354 -20.03 -13.67 -10.72
N ASN A 355 -20.41 -12.56 -11.38
CA ASN A 355 -20.25 -12.42 -12.82
C ASN A 355 -18.78 -12.35 -13.26
N LEU A 356 -17.92 -11.68 -12.47
CA LEU A 356 -16.48 -11.64 -12.74
C LEU A 356 -15.84 -13.02 -12.56
N THR A 357 -16.21 -13.75 -11.51
CA THR A 357 -15.73 -15.11 -11.28
C THR A 357 -16.14 -16.04 -12.45
N GLU A 358 -17.38 -15.91 -12.94
CA GLU A 358 -17.84 -16.68 -14.12
C GLU A 358 -17.09 -16.27 -15.40
N ALA A 359 -16.81 -14.97 -15.58
CA ALA A 359 -16.02 -14.50 -16.72
C ALA A 359 -14.57 -15.04 -16.67
N TYR A 360 -13.93 -15.03 -15.49
CA TYR A 360 -12.63 -15.68 -15.28
C TYR A 360 -12.68 -17.18 -15.59
N ARG A 361 -13.69 -17.88 -15.09
CA ARG A 361 -13.86 -19.31 -15.34
C ARG A 361 -13.94 -19.63 -16.83
N ARG A 362 -14.70 -18.86 -17.60
CA ARG A 362 -14.77 -18.99 -19.07
C ARG A 362 -13.42 -18.69 -19.70
N SER A 363 -12.81 -17.59 -19.33
CA SER A 363 -11.52 -17.17 -19.87
C SER A 363 -10.42 -18.22 -19.64
N ILE A 364 -10.29 -18.78 -18.45
CA ILE A 364 -9.31 -19.85 -18.15
C ILE A 364 -9.54 -21.06 -19.05
N ASN A 365 -10.79 -21.46 -19.30
CA ASN A 365 -11.07 -22.55 -20.21
C ASN A 365 -10.69 -22.24 -21.67
N ASP A 366 -10.85 -21.00 -22.10
CA ASP A 366 -10.71 -20.60 -23.51
C ASP A 366 -9.27 -20.23 -23.89
N VAL A 367 -8.38 -19.88 -22.92
CA VAL A 367 -6.99 -19.50 -23.25
C VAL A 367 -6.23 -20.65 -23.91
N ALA A 368 -5.55 -20.33 -25.01
CA ALA A 368 -4.88 -21.34 -25.84
C ALA A 368 -3.46 -21.69 -25.36
N TRP A 369 -2.80 -20.81 -24.59
CA TRP A 369 -1.43 -21.00 -24.15
C TRP A 369 -1.28 -21.89 -22.91
N MET A 370 -2.37 -22.16 -22.18
CA MET A 370 -2.38 -22.96 -20.95
C MET A 370 -2.92 -24.37 -21.23
N GLY A 371 -2.18 -25.40 -20.79
CA GLY A 371 -2.57 -26.80 -20.88
C GLY A 371 -3.68 -27.20 -19.89
N GLU A 372 -4.31 -28.33 -20.11
CA GLU A 372 -5.49 -28.79 -19.34
C GLU A 372 -5.19 -29.01 -17.85
N ASP A 373 -3.99 -29.51 -17.50
CA ASP A 373 -3.59 -29.73 -16.10
C ASP A 373 -3.48 -28.40 -15.34
N THR A 374 -2.83 -27.39 -15.93
CA THR A 374 -2.70 -26.06 -15.35
C THR A 374 -4.06 -25.34 -15.29
N LYS A 375 -4.92 -25.46 -16.32
CA LYS A 375 -6.29 -24.95 -16.29
C LYS A 375 -7.10 -25.53 -15.14
N ALA A 376 -6.99 -26.85 -14.91
CA ALA A 376 -7.69 -27.51 -13.81
C ALA A 376 -7.26 -26.96 -12.44
N GLU A 377 -5.96 -26.71 -12.22
CA GLU A 377 -5.45 -26.08 -10.99
C GLU A 377 -5.90 -24.61 -10.88
N ALA A 378 -5.83 -23.83 -11.96
CA ALA A 378 -6.30 -22.45 -12.01
C ALA A 378 -7.80 -22.35 -11.65
N LEU A 379 -8.63 -23.24 -12.19
CA LEU A 379 -10.05 -23.31 -11.86
C LEU A 379 -10.31 -23.73 -10.40
N ARG A 380 -9.50 -24.66 -9.84
CA ARG A 380 -9.57 -24.99 -8.41
C ARG A 380 -9.24 -23.78 -7.56
N LYS A 381 -8.17 -23.07 -7.91
CA LYS A 381 -7.79 -21.83 -7.20
C LYS A 381 -8.89 -20.78 -7.28
N LEU A 382 -9.43 -20.52 -8.47
CA LEU A 382 -10.54 -19.58 -8.66
C LEU A 382 -11.78 -19.96 -7.81
N SER A 383 -12.12 -21.24 -7.73
CA SER A 383 -13.27 -21.72 -6.94
C SER A 383 -13.05 -21.59 -5.43
N ALA A 384 -11.80 -21.50 -4.98
CA ALA A 384 -11.42 -21.34 -3.57
C ALA A 384 -11.29 -19.89 -3.13
N PHE A 385 -11.43 -18.90 -4.03
CA PHE A 385 -11.41 -17.49 -3.65
C PHE A 385 -12.49 -17.14 -2.63
N ARG A 386 -12.10 -16.40 -1.61
CA ARG A 386 -13.02 -15.81 -0.64
C ARG A 386 -13.16 -14.32 -0.94
N ALA A 387 -14.40 -13.85 -1.03
CA ALA A 387 -14.68 -12.42 -1.20
C ALA A 387 -15.20 -11.83 0.11
N LYS A 388 -14.53 -10.78 0.59
CA LYS A 388 -14.91 -9.98 1.76
C LYS A 388 -15.36 -8.60 1.29
N ILE A 389 -16.58 -8.19 1.66
CA ILE A 389 -17.20 -6.98 1.13
C ILE A 389 -17.73 -6.13 2.28
N GLY A 390 -17.29 -4.88 2.32
CA GLY A 390 -17.77 -3.83 3.21
C GLY A 390 -17.01 -3.76 4.53
N PHE A 391 -17.18 -4.73 5.41
CA PHE A 391 -16.64 -4.70 6.76
C PHE A 391 -16.51 -6.10 7.37
N PRO A 392 -15.67 -6.27 8.44
CA PRO A 392 -15.50 -7.55 9.14
C PRO A 392 -16.75 -7.95 9.94
N ASP A 393 -16.98 -9.27 10.08
CA ASP A 393 -18.07 -9.80 10.91
C ASP A 393 -17.75 -9.67 12.41
N GLU A 394 -16.46 -9.69 12.79
CA GLU A 394 -15.98 -9.53 14.16
C GLU A 394 -15.05 -8.30 14.24
N TRP A 395 -15.26 -7.47 15.27
CA TRP A 395 -14.52 -6.23 15.48
C TRP A 395 -13.39 -6.40 16.49
N ILE A 396 -12.30 -5.66 16.28
CA ILE A 396 -11.18 -5.62 17.22
C ILE A 396 -11.65 -5.06 18.57
N ASP A 397 -11.30 -5.76 19.67
CA ASP A 397 -11.53 -5.28 21.03
C ASP A 397 -10.40 -4.35 21.49
N TYR A 398 -10.72 -3.07 21.62
CA TYR A 398 -9.81 -2.05 22.15
C TYR A 398 -9.98 -1.81 23.67
N SER A 399 -10.67 -2.67 24.41
CA SER A 399 -10.94 -2.47 25.84
C SER A 399 -9.65 -2.31 26.66
N ALA A 400 -8.60 -3.05 26.32
CA ALA A 400 -7.30 -3.02 27.00
C ALA A 400 -6.44 -1.78 26.67
N VAL A 401 -6.74 -1.01 25.60
CA VAL A 401 -5.95 0.16 25.23
C VAL A 401 -6.24 1.32 26.19
N GLU A 402 -5.25 1.74 26.97
CA GLU A 402 -5.38 2.89 27.87
C GLU A 402 -5.05 4.19 27.12
N ILE A 403 -5.97 5.17 27.16
CA ILE A 403 -5.77 6.51 26.60
C ILE A 403 -5.80 7.53 27.74
N LYS A 404 -4.78 8.40 27.79
CA LYS A 404 -4.61 9.48 28.78
C LYS A 404 -4.71 10.84 28.09
N PRO A 405 -5.53 11.76 28.60
CA PRO A 405 -5.80 13.05 27.91
C PRO A 405 -4.59 13.92 27.62
N ASP A 406 -3.55 13.84 28.46
CA ASP A 406 -2.35 14.71 28.42
C ASP A 406 -1.07 14.01 27.97
N ASP A 407 -1.16 12.80 27.39
CA ASP A 407 -0.01 11.96 27.04
C ASP A 407 -0.07 11.47 25.61
N LEU A 408 0.02 12.39 24.63
CA LEU A 408 -0.12 12.07 23.20
C LEU A 408 0.82 10.96 22.75
N LEU A 409 2.15 11.13 22.91
CA LEU A 409 3.12 10.11 22.45
C LEU A 409 2.91 8.79 23.17
N GLY A 410 2.68 8.81 24.49
CA GLY A 410 2.37 7.59 25.24
C GLY A 410 1.05 6.91 24.79
N ASN A 411 0.05 7.68 24.34
CA ASN A 411 -1.19 7.12 23.77
C ASN A 411 -0.92 6.39 22.45
N VAL A 412 -0.16 7.00 21.54
CA VAL A 412 0.24 6.37 20.27
C VAL A 412 0.99 5.06 20.53
N GLU A 413 1.95 5.09 21.46
CA GLU A 413 2.74 3.91 21.81
C GLU A 413 1.91 2.80 22.48
N ARG A 414 0.98 3.15 23.36
CA ARG A 414 0.08 2.15 24.00
C ARG A 414 -0.84 1.50 22.97
N ALA A 415 -1.36 2.28 22.03
CA ALA A 415 -2.17 1.75 20.94
C ALA A 415 -1.35 0.83 20.03
N HIS A 416 -0.15 1.25 19.62
CA HIS A 416 0.78 0.43 18.86
C HIS A 416 1.16 -0.86 19.60
N ASN A 417 1.53 -0.76 20.89
CA ASN A 417 1.92 -1.92 21.66
C ASN A 417 0.78 -2.95 21.83
N ALA A 418 -0.46 -2.48 21.98
CA ALA A 418 -1.63 -3.36 22.02
C ALA A 418 -1.86 -4.07 20.66
N ASP A 419 -1.58 -3.38 19.55
CA ASP A 419 -1.62 -3.95 18.21
C ASP A 419 -0.52 -5.01 18.01
N VAL A 420 0.72 -4.71 18.44
CA VAL A 420 1.83 -5.66 18.44
C VAL A 420 1.49 -6.91 19.26
N ASP A 421 0.92 -6.76 20.47
CA ASP A 421 0.53 -7.90 21.31
C ASP A 421 -0.52 -8.78 20.63
N ARG A 422 -1.55 -8.17 20.02
CA ARG A 422 -2.59 -8.88 19.27
C ARG A 422 -2.00 -9.67 18.11
N HIS A 423 -1.11 -9.05 17.33
CA HIS A 423 -0.45 -9.69 16.20
C HIS A 423 0.51 -10.81 16.64
N LEU A 424 1.31 -10.60 17.68
CA LEU A 424 2.19 -11.63 18.22
C LEU A 424 1.40 -12.81 18.80
N ASP A 425 0.19 -12.58 19.30
CA ASP A 425 -0.67 -13.65 19.79
C ASP A 425 -1.19 -14.59 18.70
N GLU A 426 -1.15 -14.19 17.44
CA GLU A 426 -1.49 -15.05 16.31
C GLU A 426 -0.40 -16.09 16.01
N VAL A 427 0.85 -15.80 16.35
CA VAL A 427 2.01 -16.65 16.00
C VAL A 427 1.89 -18.03 16.63
N GLY A 428 2.03 -19.06 15.81
CA GLY A 428 1.88 -20.46 16.19
C GLY A 428 0.44 -20.95 16.27
N LYS A 429 -0.54 -20.07 16.01
CA LYS A 429 -1.97 -20.43 15.96
C LYS A 429 -2.40 -20.73 14.52
N PRO A 430 -3.57 -21.39 14.34
CA PRO A 430 -4.23 -21.46 13.05
C PRO A 430 -4.54 -20.07 12.50
N VAL A 431 -4.45 -19.92 11.18
CA VAL A 431 -4.74 -18.67 10.49
C VAL A 431 -6.20 -18.28 10.67
N ASP A 432 -6.44 -17.08 11.17
CA ASP A 432 -7.78 -16.49 11.20
C ASP A 432 -8.15 -15.93 9.82
N ARG A 433 -8.95 -16.67 9.10
CA ARG A 433 -9.41 -16.30 7.75
C ARG A 433 -10.53 -15.23 7.77
N ASN A 434 -10.98 -14.76 8.92
CA ASN A 434 -11.96 -13.66 9.04
C ASN A 434 -11.27 -12.29 9.24
N LYS A 435 -9.99 -12.29 9.59
CA LYS A 435 -9.20 -11.08 9.80
C LYS A 435 -9.16 -10.21 8.54
N TRP A 436 -9.32 -8.90 8.72
CA TRP A 436 -9.14 -7.88 7.69
C TRP A 436 -7.80 -7.14 7.90
N LEU A 437 -7.16 -6.73 6.79
CA LEU A 437 -5.92 -5.95 6.84
C LEU A 437 -6.15 -4.45 6.58
N MET A 438 -7.38 -4.07 6.23
CA MET A 438 -7.79 -2.69 6.02
C MET A 438 -9.07 -2.42 6.79
N THR A 439 -9.19 -1.20 7.32
CA THR A 439 -10.44 -0.75 7.97
C THR A 439 -11.53 -0.48 6.93
N PRO A 440 -12.82 -0.53 7.29
CA PRO A 440 -13.93 -0.30 6.37
C PRO A 440 -13.92 1.07 5.69
N GLN A 441 -13.38 2.10 6.35
CA GLN A 441 -13.26 3.47 5.81
C GLN A 441 -12.02 3.68 4.94
N THR A 442 -11.22 2.66 4.70
CA THR A 442 -10.07 2.70 3.77
C THR A 442 -10.56 2.70 2.31
N VAL A 443 -10.16 3.68 1.52
CA VAL A 443 -10.42 3.74 0.07
C VAL A 443 -9.35 2.94 -0.66
N ASN A 444 -9.51 1.63 -0.68
CA ASN A 444 -8.65 0.68 -1.38
C ASN A 444 -9.34 -0.70 -1.46
N ALA A 445 -8.64 -1.67 -2.10
CA ALA A 445 -8.95 -3.09 -2.12
C ALA A 445 -7.64 -3.88 -2.04
N TYR A 446 -7.69 -5.20 -1.80
CA TYR A 446 -6.51 -6.04 -1.86
C TYR A 446 -6.83 -7.52 -2.13
N TYR A 447 -5.86 -8.21 -2.73
CA TYR A 447 -5.77 -9.66 -2.74
C TYR A 447 -4.71 -10.15 -1.75
N HIS A 448 -5.00 -11.24 -1.03
CA HIS A 448 -4.05 -11.89 -0.11
C HIS A 448 -3.70 -13.30 -0.59
N PRO A 449 -2.47 -13.55 -1.09
CA PRO A 449 -2.12 -14.83 -1.74
C PRO A 449 -2.18 -16.05 -0.80
N MET A 450 -1.71 -15.93 0.44
CA MET A 450 -1.70 -17.04 1.40
C MET A 450 -3.08 -17.32 2.01
N MET A 451 -4.02 -16.40 1.90
CA MET A 451 -5.43 -16.61 2.30
C MET A 451 -6.34 -16.88 1.08
N ASN A 452 -5.87 -16.64 -0.12
CA ASN A 452 -6.59 -16.72 -1.39
C ASN A 452 -7.92 -15.94 -1.32
N GLU A 453 -7.84 -14.67 -0.92
CA GLU A 453 -9.01 -13.82 -0.71
C GLU A 453 -8.87 -12.44 -1.34
N ILE A 454 -10.01 -11.88 -1.74
CA ILE A 454 -10.17 -10.51 -2.23
C ILE A 454 -11.01 -9.72 -1.25
N VAL A 455 -10.62 -8.49 -0.95
CA VAL A 455 -11.23 -7.67 0.11
C VAL A 455 -11.55 -6.27 -0.41
N PHE A 456 -12.80 -5.84 -0.23
CA PHE A 456 -13.31 -4.54 -0.67
C PHE A 456 -13.91 -3.79 0.53
N PRO A 457 -13.16 -2.89 1.19
CA PRO A 457 -13.68 -2.02 2.24
C PRO A 457 -14.86 -1.16 1.79
N ALA A 458 -15.72 -0.78 2.72
CA ALA A 458 -16.94 -0.02 2.41
C ALA A 458 -16.66 1.30 1.66
N ALA A 459 -15.54 1.98 1.97
CA ALA A 459 -15.25 3.31 1.45
C ALA A 459 -14.89 3.34 -0.05
N ILE A 460 -14.41 2.24 -0.67
CA ILE A 460 -14.19 2.18 -2.12
C ILE A 460 -15.50 2.04 -2.90
N LEU A 461 -16.58 1.59 -2.25
CA LEU A 461 -17.87 1.27 -2.86
C LEU A 461 -18.76 2.51 -3.02
N GLN A 462 -18.21 3.55 -3.63
CA GLN A 462 -18.82 4.87 -3.86
C GLN A 462 -18.48 5.39 -5.25
N PRO A 463 -19.25 6.38 -5.79
CA PRO A 463 -18.93 7.03 -7.07
C PRO A 463 -17.52 7.64 -7.07
N PRO A 464 -16.76 7.54 -8.19
CA PRO A 464 -17.19 7.01 -9.49
C PRO A 464 -16.97 5.50 -9.68
N PHE A 465 -16.40 4.77 -8.70
CA PHE A 465 -16.16 3.34 -8.85
C PHE A 465 -17.45 2.51 -8.80
N PHE A 466 -18.37 2.87 -7.90
CA PHE A 466 -19.63 2.18 -7.72
C PHE A 466 -20.79 3.17 -7.52
N THR A 467 -21.82 3.00 -8.33
CA THR A 467 -23.07 3.78 -8.23
C THR A 467 -24.25 2.83 -8.35
N ALA A 468 -25.03 2.68 -7.28
CA ALA A 468 -26.11 1.68 -7.21
C ALA A 468 -27.18 1.86 -8.31
N ASP A 469 -27.45 3.10 -8.70
CA ASP A 469 -28.51 3.47 -9.66
C ASP A 469 -27.99 3.75 -11.09
N ALA A 470 -26.67 3.66 -11.32
CA ALA A 470 -26.11 3.87 -12.65
C ALA A 470 -26.23 2.62 -13.53
N ASP A 471 -26.03 2.84 -14.83
CA ASP A 471 -25.93 1.78 -15.84
C ASP A 471 -24.82 0.77 -15.49
N ASP A 472 -25.05 -0.50 -15.78
CA ASP A 472 -24.10 -1.56 -15.50
C ASP A 472 -22.73 -1.35 -16.17
N ALA A 473 -22.69 -0.74 -17.37
CA ALA A 473 -21.44 -0.46 -18.06
C ALA A 473 -20.44 0.30 -17.19
N VAL A 474 -20.88 1.34 -16.44
CA VAL A 474 -19.99 2.13 -15.59
C VAL A 474 -19.60 1.40 -14.32
N ASN A 475 -20.47 0.56 -13.74
CA ASN A 475 -20.13 -0.25 -12.57
C ASN A 475 -19.13 -1.36 -12.93
N TYR A 476 -19.27 -1.99 -14.10
CA TYR A 476 -18.27 -2.96 -14.57
C TYR A 476 -16.95 -2.30 -14.99
N GLY A 477 -16.99 -1.13 -15.64
CA GLY A 477 -15.78 -0.36 -15.99
C GLY A 477 -15.07 0.29 -14.80
N GLY A 478 -15.81 0.56 -13.72
CA GLY A 478 -15.30 1.09 -12.44
C GLY A 478 -14.94 -0.04 -11.47
N ILE A 479 -15.80 -0.29 -10.48
CA ILE A 479 -15.54 -1.29 -9.43
C ILE A 479 -15.39 -2.71 -9.97
N GLY A 480 -16.07 -3.06 -11.07
CA GLY A 480 -15.93 -4.36 -11.72
C GLY A 480 -14.50 -4.60 -12.19
N ALA A 481 -13.87 -3.60 -12.81
CA ALA A 481 -12.47 -3.70 -13.21
C ALA A 481 -11.52 -3.81 -12.01
N VAL A 482 -11.83 -3.15 -10.88
CA VAL A 482 -11.07 -3.31 -9.61
C VAL A 482 -11.25 -4.72 -9.05
N ILE A 483 -12.46 -5.27 -9.03
CA ILE A 483 -12.70 -6.66 -8.60
C ILE A 483 -11.91 -7.64 -9.49
N GLY A 484 -11.96 -7.43 -10.80
CA GLY A 484 -11.22 -8.23 -11.76
C GLY A 484 -9.71 -8.14 -11.56
N HIS A 485 -9.19 -6.95 -11.21
CA HIS A 485 -7.80 -6.69 -10.85
C HIS A 485 -7.39 -7.50 -9.61
N GLU A 486 -8.16 -7.44 -8.53
CA GLU A 486 -7.86 -8.20 -7.31
C GLU A 486 -7.89 -9.72 -7.52
N ILE A 487 -8.86 -10.24 -8.31
CA ILE A 487 -8.85 -11.64 -8.70
C ILE A 487 -7.62 -11.94 -9.58
N GLY A 488 -7.24 -11.00 -10.45
CA GLY A 488 -6.06 -11.07 -11.33
C GLY A 488 -4.76 -11.27 -10.57
N HIS A 489 -4.62 -10.64 -9.40
CA HIS A 489 -3.48 -10.86 -8.52
C HIS A 489 -3.32 -12.31 -8.06
N GLY A 490 -4.37 -13.10 -8.05
CA GLY A 490 -4.27 -14.55 -7.83
C GLY A 490 -3.50 -15.28 -8.92
N PHE A 491 -3.35 -14.67 -10.10
CA PHE A 491 -2.77 -15.26 -11.30
C PHE A 491 -1.67 -14.38 -11.93
N ASP A 492 -1.19 -13.35 -11.24
CA ASP A 492 -0.08 -12.52 -11.68
C ASP A 492 1.29 -13.19 -11.48
N ASP A 493 2.39 -12.45 -11.64
CA ASP A 493 3.77 -12.96 -11.49
C ASP A 493 4.08 -13.49 -10.09
N GLN A 494 3.41 -13.00 -9.06
CA GLN A 494 3.57 -13.44 -7.67
C GLN A 494 2.47 -14.42 -7.26
N GLY A 495 1.20 -14.03 -7.38
CA GLY A 495 0.08 -14.84 -6.95
C GLY A 495 -0.02 -16.18 -7.68
N SER A 496 0.42 -16.24 -8.94
CA SER A 496 0.50 -17.50 -9.70
C SER A 496 1.43 -18.55 -9.09
N GLN A 497 2.28 -18.16 -8.15
CA GLN A 497 3.18 -19.07 -7.42
C GLN A 497 2.51 -19.74 -6.20
N PHE A 498 1.33 -19.23 -5.79
CA PHE A 498 0.55 -19.80 -4.70
C PHE A 498 -0.62 -20.62 -5.23
N ASP A 499 -0.86 -21.78 -4.63
CA ASP A 499 -2.01 -22.61 -4.99
C ASP A 499 -3.34 -22.10 -4.39
N GLY A 500 -4.45 -22.79 -4.65
CA GLY A 500 -5.77 -22.41 -4.14
C GLY A 500 -5.91 -22.51 -2.62
N GLY A 501 -5.02 -23.21 -1.93
CA GLY A 501 -4.94 -23.27 -0.47
C GLY A 501 -4.11 -22.14 0.14
N GLY A 502 -3.37 -21.39 -0.69
CA GLY A 502 -2.47 -20.33 -0.27
C GLY A 502 -1.03 -20.79 -0.04
N ALA A 503 -0.68 -22.03 -0.40
CA ALA A 503 0.69 -22.51 -0.27
C ALA A 503 1.54 -22.10 -1.47
N LEU A 504 2.78 -21.65 -1.17
CA LEU A 504 3.82 -21.35 -2.16
C LEU A 504 4.28 -22.68 -2.79
N ARG A 505 3.65 -23.06 -3.89
CA ARG A 505 3.85 -24.33 -4.56
C ARG A 505 3.77 -24.15 -6.06
N ASN A 506 4.73 -24.71 -6.80
CA ASN A 506 4.60 -24.79 -8.26
C ASN A 506 3.46 -25.76 -8.63
N TRP A 507 2.43 -25.23 -9.30
CA TRP A 507 1.29 -25.98 -9.82
C TRP A 507 1.15 -25.88 -11.36
N TRP A 508 2.15 -25.28 -12.00
CA TRP A 508 2.24 -25.10 -13.43
C TRP A 508 3.05 -26.24 -14.07
N THR A 509 2.74 -26.57 -15.33
CA THR A 509 3.72 -27.29 -16.16
C THR A 509 4.85 -26.34 -16.56
N ASP A 510 6.01 -26.88 -16.91
CA ASP A 510 7.14 -26.05 -17.33
C ASP A 510 6.83 -25.29 -18.63
N GLU A 511 6.09 -25.91 -19.54
CA GLU A 511 5.65 -25.32 -20.82
C GLU A 511 4.70 -24.14 -20.58
N ASP A 512 3.73 -24.30 -19.72
CA ASP A 512 2.76 -23.25 -19.41
C ASP A 512 3.41 -22.08 -18.66
N ARG A 513 4.35 -22.38 -17.74
CA ARG A 513 5.14 -21.34 -17.06
C ARG A 513 5.97 -20.53 -18.06
N GLN A 514 6.65 -21.16 -19.00
CA GLN A 514 7.41 -20.49 -20.06
C GLN A 514 6.51 -19.65 -20.98
N ALA A 515 5.32 -20.16 -21.34
CA ALA A 515 4.36 -19.40 -22.14
C ALA A 515 3.87 -18.14 -21.39
N PHE A 516 3.56 -18.25 -20.10
CA PHE A 516 3.20 -17.11 -19.25
C PHE A 516 4.33 -16.09 -19.16
N GLU A 517 5.56 -16.54 -18.89
CA GLU A 517 6.74 -15.68 -18.82
C GLU A 517 7.03 -14.96 -20.14
N ALA A 518 6.80 -15.60 -21.28
CA ALA A 518 6.93 -14.97 -22.59
C ALA A 518 5.89 -13.84 -22.79
N LEU A 519 4.65 -14.02 -22.33
CA LEU A 519 3.60 -12.99 -22.37
C LEU A 519 3.93 -11.82 -21.43
N THR A 520 4.33 -12.12 -20.19
CA THR A 520 4.66 -11.09 -19.20
C THR A 520 5.91 -10.31 -19.58
N ALA A 521 6.91 -10.93 -20.20
CA ALA A 521 8.09 -10.23 -20.73
C ALA A 521 7.72 -9.20 -21.82
N ARG A 522 6.71 -9.49 -22.65
CA ARG A 522 6.19 -8.50 -23.62
C ARG A 522 5.52 -7.33 -22.92
N LEU A 523 4.76 -7.58 -21.85
CA LEU A 523 4.13 -6.54 -21.05
C LEU A 523 5.19 -5.66 -20.36
N VAL A 524 6.24 -6.26 -19.77
CA VAL A 524 7.39 -5.53 -19.22
C VAL A 524 8.00 -4.60 -20.28
N ALA A 525 8.27 -5.11 -21.49
CA ALA A 525 8.86 -4.31 -22.56
C ALA A 525 7.96 -3.15 -23.03
N GLN A 526 6.62 -3.33 -23.03
CA GLN A 526 5.69 -2.24 -23.32
C GLN A 526 5.83 -1.11 -22.28
N TYR A 527 5.91 -1.45 -20.99
CA TYR A 527 5.96 -0.46 -19.91
C TYR A 527 7.34 0.19 -19.75
N ASP A 528 8.45 -0.55 -19.95
CA ASP A 528 9.81 -0.01 -19.93
C ASP A 528 10.02 1.12 -20.98
N ALA A 529 9.25 1.10 -22.07
CA ALA A 529 9.27 2.13 -23.10
C ALA A 529 8.52 3.42 -22.73
N LEU A 530 7.73 3.42 -21.62
CA LEU A 530 6.88 4.53 -21.25
C LEU A 530 7.60 5.56 -20.37
N SER A 531 7.42 6.84 -20.69
CA SER A 531 7.94 7.98 -19.91
C SER A 531 6.77 8.83 -19.43
N PRO A 532 6.57 9.00 -18.12
CA PRO A 532 5.43 9.74 -17.59
C PRO A 532 5.49 11.23 -17.91
N THR A 533 4.34 11.80 -18.23
CA THR A 533 4.21 13.25 -18.48
C THR A 533 4.65 14.08 -17.26
N ALA A 534 4.35 13.62 -16.04
CA ALA A 534 4.71 14.30 -14.80
C ALA A 534 6.17 14.11 -14.36
N ALA A 535 6.93 13.18 -14.96
CA ALA A 535 8.34 12.92 -14.66
C ALA A 535 9.17 12.80 -15.94
N PRO A 536 9.34 13.90 -16.73
CA PRO A 536 10.03 13.86 -18.00
C PRO A 536 11.47 13.40 -17.84
N GLY A 537 11.91 12.53 -18.77
CA GLY A 537 13.26 11.94 -18.74
C GLY A 537 13.41 10.72 -17.82
N HIS A 538 12.35 10.31 -17.11
CA HIS A 538 12.29 9.06 -16.37
C HIS A 538 11.44 8.04 -17.12
N HIS A 539 11.66 6.77 -16.86
CA HIS A 539 10.89 5.66 -17.43
C HIS A 539 10.26 4.81 -16.32
N VAL A 540 9.17 4.13 -16.67
CA VAL A 540 8.57 3.11 -15.83
C VAL A 540 9.53 1.92 -15.71
N ASN A 541 9.61 1.32 -14.54
CA ASN A 541 10.25 0.03 -14.36
C ASN A 541 9.19 -1.07 -14.55
N GLY A 542 9.12 -1.62 -15.76
CA GLY A 542 8.11 -2.61 -16.11
C GLY A 542 8.19 -3.91 -15.28
N ARG A 543 9.37 -4.24 -14.72
CA ARG A 543 9.51 -5.38 -13.81
C ARG A 543 8.96 -5.09 -12.42
N LEU A 544 9.18 -3.89 -11.90
CA LEU A 544 8.60 -3.47 -10.62
C LEU A 544 7.07 -3.44 -10.71
N THR A 545 6.54 -2.93 -11.83
CA THR A 545 5.10 -2.73 -12.01
C THR A 545 4.38 -3.92 -12.64
N LEU A 546 5.06 -5.05 -12.88
CA LEU A 546 4.51 -6.18 -13.65
C LEU A 546 3.21 -6.73 -13.04
N GLY A 547 3.17 -7.00 -11.75
CA GLY A 547 1.98 -7.59 -11.11
C GLY A 547 0.77 -6.67 -11.24
N GLU A 548 0.95 -5.38 -10.99
CA GLU A 548 -0.10 -4.37 -11.13
C GLU A 548 -0.58 -4.23 -12.58
N ASN A 549 0.35 -4.28 -13.55
CA ASN A 549 0.01 -4.22 -14.96
C ASN A 549 -0.74 -5.48 -15.43
N ILE A 550 -0.41 -6.66 -14.88
CA ILE A 550 -1.17 -7.90 -15.11
C ILE A 550 -2.55 -7.79 -14.48
N GLY A 551 -2.63 -7.29 -13.24
CA GLY A 551 -3.88 -7.05 -12.54
C GLY A 551 -4.82 -6.13 -13.32
N ASP A 552 -4.32 -5.00 -13.83
CA ASP A 552 -5.09 -4.07 -14.65
C ASP A 552 -5.55 -4.67 -15.99
N LEU A 553 -4.65 -5.37 -16.69
CA LEU A 553 -4.97 -6.00 -17.97
C LEU A 553 -6.02 -7.09 -17.80
N ALA A 554 -5.84 -7.94 -16.79
CA ALA A 554 -6.80 -8.99 -16.44
C ALA A 554 -8.11 -8.36 -15.98
N GLY A 555 -8.04 -7.38 -15.09
CA GLY A 555 -9.19 -6.67 -14.51
C GLY A 555 -10.10 -6.08 -15.57
N LEU A 556 -9.53 -5.28 -16.48
CA LEU A 556 -10.30 -4.64 -17.54
C LEU A 556 -10.87 -5.65 -18.55
N THR A 557 -10.06 -6.66 -18.93
CA THR A 557 -10.49 -7.72 -19.88
C THR A 557 -11.66 -8.52 -19.31
N ILE A 558 -11.52 -8.99 -18.07
CA ILE A 558 -12.52 -9.84 -17.44
C ILE A 558 -13.77 -9.05 -17.07
N ALA A 559 -13.62 -7.79 -16.61
CA ALA A 559 -14.77 -6.94 -16.33
C ALA A 559 -15.60 -6.65 -17.59
N TYR A 560 -14.95 -6.49 -18.75
CA TYR A 560 -15.67 -6.35 -20.00
C TYR A 560 -16.47 -7.63 -20.35
N LYS A 561 -15.86 -8.81 -20.21
CA LYS A 561 -16.55 -10.10 -20.41
C LYS A 561 -17.70 -10.27 -19.41
N ALA A 562 -17.51 -9.88 -18.15
CA ALA A 562 -18.56 -9.92 -17.13
C ALA A 562 -19.70 -8.93 -17.43
N TYR A 563 -19.38 -7.75 -17.96
CA TYR A 563 -20.38 -6.80 -18.46
C TYR A 563 -21.25 -7.43 -19.55
N LEU A 564 -20.64 -8.09 -20.54
CA LEU A 564 -21.39 -8.81 -21.58
C LEU A 564 -22.27 -9.94 -21.02
N ILE A 565 -21.82 -10.63 -19.97
CA ILE A 565 -22.65 -11.63 -19.26
C ILE A 565 -23.86 -10.94 -18.62
N SER A 566 -23.69 -9.78 -17.99
CA SER A 566 -24.78 -9.06 -17.32
C SER A 566 -25.88 -8.58 -18.29
N LEU A 567 -25.53 -8.33 -19.54
CA LEU A 567 -26.48 -7.91 -20.59
C LEU A 567 -27.45 -9.03 -20.98
N ASP A 568 -27.13 -10.30 -20.73
CA ASP A 568 -27.96 -11.46 -21.08
C ASP A 568 -28.43 -11.42 -22.55
N GLY A 569 -27.50 -11.07 -23.46
CA GLY A 569 -27.76 -10.97 -24.91
C GLY A 569 -28.56 -9.73 -25.33
N LYS A 570 -28.82 -8.78 -24.46
CA LYS A 570 -29.51 -7.53 -24.78
C LYS A 570 -28.51 -6.49 -25.26
N GLU A 571 -28.91 -5.67 -26.24
CA GLU A 571 -28.14 -4.51 -26.64
C GLU A 571 -28.29 -3.38 -25.60
N PRO A 572 -27.17 -2.80 -25.13
CA PRO A 572 -27.23 -1.69 -24.18
C PRO A 572 -27.74 -0.41 -24.86
N GLU A 573 -28.51 0.39 -24.13
CA GLU A 573 -28.97 1.69 -24.62
C GLU A 573 -27.79 2.65 -24.84
N VAL A 574 -27.91 3.52 -25.84
CA VAL A 574 -27.00 4.68 -25.99
C VAL A 574 -27.46 5.75 -25.00
N LEU A 575 -26.58 6.12 -24.07
CA LEU A 575 -26.83 7.16 -23.05
C LEU A 575 -25.80 8.27 -23.20
N ASP A 576 -26.23 9.52 -23.16
CA ASP A 576 -25.36 10.69 -23.30
C ASP A 576 -24.44 10.66 -24.53
N GLY A 577 -24.87 9.98 -25.60
CA GLY A 577 -24.11 9.81 -26.84
C GLY A 577 -23.08 8.71 -26.86
N PHE A 578 -22.95 7.95 -25.77
CA PHE A 578 -22.03 6.81 -25.66
C PHE A 578 -22.75 5.48 -25.73
N THR A 579 -22.20 4.52 -26.47
CA THR A 579 -22.63 3.11 -26.40
C THR A 579 -22.29 2.55 -25.02
N GLY A 580 -22.84 1.38 -24.65
CA GLY A 580 -22.51 0.73 -23.39
C GLY A 580 -21.01 0.39 -23.28
N GLN A 581 -20.42 -0.08 -24.38
CA GLN A 581 -19.00 -0.40 -24.47
C GLN A 581 -18.12 0.86 -24.26
N GLN A 582 -18.50 1.97 -24.88
CA GLN A 582 -17.78 3.24 -24.71
C GLN A 582 -17.88 3.75 -23.27
N ARG A 583 -19.06 3.64 -22.62
CA ARG A 583 -19.24 4.00 -21.21
C ARG A 583 -18.38 3.14 -20.28
N PHE A 584 -18.25 1.85 -20.59
CA PHE A 584 -17.38 0.94 -19.83
C PHE A 584 -15.93 1.44 -19.81
N PHE A 585 -15.34 1.72 -20.98
CA PHE A 585 -13.97 2.24 -21.06
C PHE A 585 -13.81 3.66 -20.50
N ALA A 586 -14.84 4.52 -20.67
CA ALA A 586 -14.84 5.86 -20.11
C ALA A 586 -14.85 5.82 -18.55
N SER A 587 -15.61 4.90 -17.95
CA SER A 587 -15.62 4.70 -16.51
C SER A 587 -14.25 4.25 -15.98
N TRP A 588 -13.58 3.30 -16.65
CA TRP A 588 -12.22 2.92 -16.34
C TRP A 588 -11.26 4.12 -16.35
N ALA A 589 -11.27 4.90 -17.42
CA ALA A 589 -10.43 6.07 -17.54
C ALA A 589 -10.70 7.12 -16.45
N ALA A 590 -11.97 7.35 -16.10
CA ALA A 590 -12.37 8.29 -15.05
C ALA A 590 -11.87 7.87 -13.65
N GLY A 591 -11.79 6.58 -13.38
CA GLY A 591 -11.22 6.03 -12.14
C GLY A 591 -9.76 6.41 -11.92
N TRP A 592 -9.00 6.60 -12.99
CA TRP A 592 -7.55 6.86 -12.93
C TRP A 592 -7.16 8.33 -13.09
N ARG A 593 -8.10 9.27 -13.24
CA ARG A 593 -7.75 10.69 -13.37
C ARG A 593 -6.93 11.16 -12.18
N GLN A 594 -5.80 11.85 -12.47
CA GLN A 594 -4.86 12.33 -11.46
C GLN A 594 -3.99 13.45 -12.02
N VAL A 595 -3.76 14.50 -11.21
CA VAL A 595 -2.64 15.42 -11.34
C VAL A 595 -1.66 15.18 -10.19
N ILE A 596 -0.35 15.24 -10.44
CA ILE A 596 0.69 14.86 -9.49
C ILE A 596 1.89 15.80 -9.61
N ARG A 597 2.53 16.14 -8.47
CA ARG A 597 3.77 16.94 -8.46
C ARG A 597 4.93 16.09 -8.96
N GLN A 598 5.90 16.72 -9.60
CA GLN A 598 7.02 16.03 -10.23
C GLN A 598 7.84 15.21 -9.23
N GLU A 599 8.12 15.76 -8.05
CA GLU A 599 8.90 15.10 -7.01
C GLU A 599 8.22 13.80 -6.56
N GLU A 600 6.92 13.84 -6.36
CA GLU A 600 6.12 12.66 -6.01
C GLU A 600 6.07 11.65 -7.16
N ALA A 601 5.94 12.11 -8.41
CA ALA A 601 5.96 11.23 -9.57
C ALA A 601 7.31 10.49 -9.68
N VAL A 602 8.43 11.19 -9.50
CA VAL A 602 9.78 10.59 -9.49
C VAL A 602 9.95 9.61 -8.33
N ARG A 603 9.48 9.98 -7.12
CA ARG A 603 9.52 9.10 -5.95
C ARG A 603 8.77 7.79 -6.21
N ARG A 604 7.56 7.87 -6.76
CA ARG A 604 6.73 6.69 -7.06
C ARG A 604 7.37 5.77 -8.09
N LEU A 605 8.03 6.30 -9.12
CA LEU A 605 8.73 5.47 -10.09
C LEU A 605 9.82 4.57 -9.47
N ALA A 606 10.37 4.97 -8.33
CA ALA A 606 11.37 4.17 -7.60
C ALA A 606 10.75 3.21 -6.58
N THR A 607 9.56 3.50 -6.05
CA THR A 607 9.04 2.82 -4.85
C THR A 607 7.67 2.19 -5.00
N ASP A 608 6.84 2.65 -5.95
CA ASP A 608 5.46 2.22 -6.10
C ASP A 608 5.36 1.11 -7.17
N PRO A 609 4.78 -0.06 -6.86
CA PRO A 609 4.57 -1.11 -7.86
C PRO A 609 3.50 -0.75 -8.90
N HIS A 610 2.70 0.31 -8.68
CA HIS A 610 1.70 0.76 -9.63
C HIS A 610 2.31 1.66 -10.72
N SER A 611 1.93 1.42 -11.95
CA SER A 611 2.27 2.31 -13.06
C SER A 611 1.56 3.67 -12.94
N PRO A 612 2.12 4.77 -13.51
CA PRO A 612 1.43 6.05 -13.59
C PRO A 612 0.03 5.94 -14.21
N ASN A 613 -0.92 6.69 -13.67
CA ASN A 613 -2.35 6.55 -13.98
C ASN A 613 -2.70 6.71 -15.48
N GLU A 614 -1.97 7.57 -16.22
CA GLU A 614 -2.13 7.69 -17.66
C GLU A 614 -1.86 6.36 -18.39
N PHE A 615 -0.92 5.55 -17.89
CA PHE A 615 -0.58 4.26 -18.47
C PHE A 615 -1.48 3.14 -17.99
N ARG A 616 -1.97 3.18 -16.73
CA ARG A 616 -3.03 2.28 -16.27
C ARG A 616 -4.27 2.38 -17.15
N THR A 617 -4.54 3.57 -17.71
CA THR A 617 -5.61 3.76 -18.68
C THR A 617 -5.20 3.35 -20.10
N ASN A 618 -4.25 4.07 -20.69
CA ASN A 618 -3.98 3.99 -22.12
C ASN A 618 -3.23 2.72 -22.52
N ALA A 619 -2.17 2.34 -21.77
CA ALA A 619 -1.37 1.19 -22.13
C ALA A 619 -2.18 -0.12 -21.95
N ILE A 620 -3.07 -0.19 -20.99
CA ILE A 620 -3.98 -1.33 -20.83
C ILE A 620 -5.01 -1.37 -21.96
N ALA A 621 -5.73 -0.27 -22.21
CA ALA A 621 -6.77 -0.24 -23.24
C ALA A 621 -6.25 -0.61 -24.64
N LYS A 622 -5.02 -0.20 -25.00
CA LYS A 622 -4.38 -0.57 -26.28
C LYS A 622 -4.22 -2.07 -26.50
N ASN A 623 -4.18 -2.86 -25.45
CA ASN A 623 -4.06 -4.32 -25.55
C ASN A 623 -5.40 -5.03 -25.79
N LEU A 624 -6.56 -4.36 -25.64
CA LEU A 624 -7.88 -4.97 -25.74
C LEU A 624 -8.50 -4.75 -27.12
N ASP A 625 -8.82 -5.84 -27.84
CA ASP A 625 -9.57 -5.79 -29.11
C ASP A 625 -10.90 -5.05 -28.93
N ALA A 626 -11.60 -5.29 -27.82
CA ALA A 626 -12.86 -4.65 -27.48
C ALA A 626 -12.78 -3.10 -27.42
N PHE A 627 -11.64 -2.54 -27.01
CA PHE A 627 -11.40 -1.11 -27.05
C PHE A 627 -11.30 -0.59 -28.49
N HIS A 628 -10.52 -1.31 -29.31
CA HIS A 628 -10.36 -0.95 -30.73
C HIS A 628 -11.70 -0.98 -31.47
N GLU A 629 -12.55 -1.98 -31.16
CA GLU A 629 -13.89 -2.10 -31.74
C GLU A 629 -14.85 -1.00 -31.23
N ALA A 630 -14.84 -0.71 -29.92
CA ALA A 630 -15.76 0.25 -29.32
C ALA A 630 -15.55 1.69 -29.82
N PHE A 631 -14.34 2.03 -30.23
CA PHE A 631 -13.97 3.37 -30.68
C PHE A 631 -13.52 3.43 -32.15
N ASP A 632 -13.70 2.37 -32.93
CA ASP A 632 -13.27 2.30 -34.34
C ASP A 632 -11.80 2.69 -34.55
N VAL A 633 -10.90 2.19 -33.68
CA VAL A 633 -9.46 2.55 -33.69
C VAL A 633 -8.76 1.93 -34.90
N THR A 634 -8.02 2.74 -35.65
CA THR A 634 -7.31 2.35 -36.88
C THR A 634 -5.79 2.57 -36.74
N GLU A 635 -5.01 2.07 -37.72
CA GLU A 635 -3.53 2.24 -37.75
C GLU A 635 -3.07 3.70 -37.74
N ALA A 636 -3.93 4.64 -38.08
CA ALA A 636 -3.61 6.07 -38.08
C ALA A 636 -3.75 6.73 -36.71
N ASP A 637 -4.33 6.04 -35.74
CA ASP A 637 -4.70 6.59 -34.44
C ASP A 637 -3.64 6.33 -33.36
N GLY A 638 -3.52 7.25 -32.39
CA GLY A 638 -2.52 7.20 -31.33
C GLY A 638 -2.66 6.00 -30.38
N MET A 639 -3.88 5.49 -30.20
CA MET A 639 -4.16 4.30 -29.38
C MET A 639 -4.05 2.99 -30.17
N TRP A 640 -3.68 3.06 -31.47
CA TRP A 640 -3.48 1.83 -32.24
C TRP A 640 -2.30 1.00 -31.73
N MET A 641 -2.51 -0.30 -31.65
CA MET A 641 -1.48 -1.31 -31.44
C MET A 641 -1.76 -2.48 -32.37
N PRO A 642 -0.80 -2.96 -33.17
CA PRO A 642 -0.99 -4.14 -34.01
C PRO A 642 -1.44 -5.34 -33.18
N ALA A 643 -2.37 -6.15 -33.68
CA ALA A 643 -2.89 -7.29 -32.94
C ALA A 643 -1.79 -8.28 -32.49
N ALA A 644 -0.72 -8.42 -33.29
CA ALA A 644 0.44 -9.25 -32.92
C ALA A 644 1.24 -8.74 -31.72
N ASP A 645 1.16 -7.42 -31.43
CA ASP A 645 1.89 -6.76 -30.34
C ASP A 645 1.03 -6.65 -29.06
N ARG A 646 -0.29 -6.88 -29.16
CA ARG A 646 -1.19 -6.90 -28.01
C ARG A 646 -0.87 -8.09 -27.11
N VAL A 647 -0.84 -7.84 -25.81
CA VAL A 647 -0.68 -8.89 -24.79
C VAL A 647 -2.07 -9.28 -24.29
N SER A 648 -2.40 -10.56 -24.45
CA SER A 648 -3.61 -11.14 -23.86
C SER A 648 -3.19 -12.32 -23.00
N ILE A 649 -3.46 -12.23 -21.70
CA ILE A 649 -3.15 -13.30 -20.75
C ILE A 649 -4.41 -14.11 -20.48
N TRP A 650 -5.56 -13.45 -20.24
CA TRP A 650 -6.85 -14.06 -19.88
C TRP A 650 -7.98 -13.79 -20.88
#